data_c1b1cfcb841468e3eadf7800ec34f93f
#
_entry.id   c1b1cfcb841468e3eadf7800ec34f93f
#
_cell.length_a   1.000
_cell.length_b   1.000
_cell.length_c   1.000
_cell.angle_alpha   90.00
_cell.angle_beta   90.00
_cell.angle_gamma   90.00
#
_symmetry.space_group_name_H-M   'P 1'
#
loop_
_entity.id
_entity.type
_entity.pdbx_description
1 polymer ?
#
loop_
_entity_poly.entity_id
_entity_poly.type
_entity_poly.pdbx_seq_one_letter_code
_entity_poly.pdbx_strand_id
1 'polypeptide(L)'
;MRKLKISKNMLLLIAILIATMIMGVGYASIEGITGEIEGKVIADAQEGVFITDVEYVSDIDANINNCQIDNFLGTMLNSTIELSKTNPASEIKYKVTVYNSSTETVPFVGVVYDDDFYDNPDIIFEITTEGFQIGQSISPGETKEVYITFQYKNATTEIVPENTVLKSYLNFKMAEPNRMVVANDGDSTSNYLTSSVPKEKIESIKFEQGKEPEYSEKIISRFDASKKQDESIIGYFSDTDNNGLYELTFVSQEIIYANKSMAYMFQNLINLADIEFNDFRTIGTTNMLRMFYNCRKIKKLDLIKFDTSNVTNMQQLFQDCIALASVNLETFDTSNVNNMSYMFYDCINLEEIEIANFNTHNVTTMTFLFYKCQKIKRIDLNNWDISKVTITRSMFNGCVNLEELNIDNFNTINVTIMDAMFKDCKKLSQLNVKHFDTSNVTNINYIFSGCNSLTELDVSKWNTSNVTNMSGMFEGCKLIAELNISNFDTSKVRDMQRMFAGCSTIRGLDLQNFDTKNVLNMSCMFLNCTNLKDLNVNSFDTSQVTDMYMMFRICTSLTELDISNFNTNKVTNMGHMFSGCRKLQKIYVNNWNIDEVTNSNDMFTSVENIVGGNGTMYDSNYTDATYARIDTAETPGYFTNIKDKPTEEIKQ
;
A
#
# COMPACT_ATOMS: atom_id res chain seq x y z
N MET A 1 11.57 48.54 1.95
CA MET A 1 12.08 47.24 1.49
C MET A 1 13.24 46.82 2.37
N ARG A 2 12.98 45.91 3.32
CA ARG A 2 14.04 45.36 4.17
C ARG A 2 14.70 44.19 3.43
N LYS A 3 15.98 44.34 3.14
CA LYS A 3 16.83 43.24 2.60
C LYS A 3 17.02 42.21 3.69
N LEU A 4 16.44 41.02 3.51
CA LEU A 4 16.76 39.84 4.36
C LEU A 4 18.22 39.46 4.08
N LYS A 5 19.08 39.52 5.10
CA LYS A 5 20.41 38.92 5.07
C LYS A 5 20.28 37.44 5.38
N ILE A 6 20.36 36.62 4.35
CA ILE A 6 20.41 35.15 4.51
C ILE A 6 21.81 34.78 5.01
N SER A 7 21.90 34.03 6.11
CA SER A 7 23.19 33.60 6.65
C SER A 7 23.82 32.49 5.79
N LYS A 8 25.16 32.41 5.77
CA LYS A 8 25.90 31.36 5.04
C LYS A 8 25.41 29.93 5.36
N ASN A 9 25.00 29.69 6.60
CA ASN A 9 24.48 28.38 7.03
C ASN A 9 23.09 28.07 6.46
N MET A 10 22.28 29.10 6.20
CA MET A 10 20.96 28.93 5.57
C MET A 10 21.06 28.71 4.07
N LEU A 11 22.08 29.30 3.43
CA LEU A 11 22.43 29.02 2.02
C LEU A 11 22.95 27.58 1.86
N LEU A 12 23.73 27.08 2.83
CA LEU A 12 24.21 25.71 2.86
C LEU A 12 23.06 24.70 3.06
N LEU A 13 22.08 25.02 3.93
CA LEU A 13 20.89 24.19 4.13
C LEU A 13 19.98 24.16 2.87
N ILE A 14 19.83 25.29 2.19
CA ILE A 14 19.07 25.37 0.93
C ILE A 14 19.81 24.60 -0.17
N ALA A 15 21.13 24.67 -0.24
CA ALA A 15 21.93 23.91 -1.20
C ALA A 15 21.85 22.39 -0.93
N ILE A 16 21.84 21.98 0.35
CA ILE A 16 21.66 20.58 0.74
C ILE A 16 20.22 20.11 0.44
N LEU A 17 19.20 20.94 0.68
CA LEU A 17 17.79 20.62 0.33
C LEU A 17 17.59 20.52 -1.19
N ILE A 18 18.24 21.38 -1.97
CA ILE A 18 18.22 21.31 -3.44
C ILE A 18 19.01 20.09 -3.93
N ALA A 19 20.12 19.75 -3.30
CA ALA A 19 20.90 18.54 -3.62
C ALA A 19 20.11 17.25 -3.29
N THR A 20 19.34 17.24 -2.19
CA THR A 20 18.45 16.09 -1.85
C THR A 20 17.20 16.00 -2.73
N MET A 21 16.73 17.11 -3.31
CA MET A 21 15.65 17.08 -4.33
C MET A 21 16.14 16.66 -5.72
N ILE A 22 17.43 16.72 -5.98
CA ILE A 22 18.05 16.36 -7.28
C ILE A 22 18.67 14.96 -7.24
N MET A 23 18.81 14.32 -6.07
CA MET A 23 19.30 12.94 -5.95
C MET A 23 18.29 11.86 -6.38
N GLY A 24 17.37 12.20 -7.25
CA GLY A 24 16.57 11.26 -8.03
C GLY A 24 17.05 11.08 -9.47
N VAL A 25 17.95 11.93 -10.01
CA VAL A 25 18.47 11.81 -11.39
C VAL A 25 19.79 12.58 -11.48
N GLY A 26 20.89 11.86 -11.66
CA GLY A 26 22.11 12.38 -12.29
C GLY A 26 23.00 13.32 -11.46
N TYR A 27 24.27 13.05 -11.46
CA TYR A 27 25.36 13.80 -10.85
C TYR A 27 25.34 15.28 -11.22
N ALA A 28 25.40 16.17 -10.22
CA ALA A 28 25.80 17.56 -10.39
C ALA A 28 27.24 17.74 -9.83
N SER A 29 28.15 18.16 -10.67
CA SER A 29 29.47 18.63 -10.28
C SER A 29 29.33 19.96 -9.52
N ILE A 30 29.83 20.02 -8.29
CA ILE A 30 30.00 21.29 -7.55
C ILE A 30 31.47 21.70 -7.68
N GLU A 31 31.75 22.74 -8.44
CA GLU A 31 33.07 23.35 -8.45
C GLU A 31 33.45 23.90 -7.07
N GLY A 32 34.61 23.50 -6.57
CA GLY A 32 35.30 24.18 -5.47
C GLY A 32 35.52 23.38 -4.19
N ILE A 33 35.49 22.05 -4.21
CA ILE A 33 35.99 21.24 -3.10
C ILE A 33 37.00 20.21 -3.65
N THR A 34 38.27 20.52 -3.54
CA THR A 34 39.35 19.54 -3.73
C THR A 34 39.35 18.58 -2.54
N GLY A 35 38.78 17.44 -2.74
CA GLY A 35 38.87 16.29 -1.85
C GLY A 35 38.58 15.07 -2.71
N GLU A 36 39.61 14.23 -2.92
CA GLU A 36 39.43 12.93 -3.56
C GLU A 36 38.43 12.12 -2.74
N ILE A 37 37.24 11.88 -3.32
CA ILE A 37 36.32 10.86 -2.87
C ILE A 37 36.44 9.71 -3.88
N GLU A 38 37.30 8.75 -3.60
CA GLU A 38 37.21 7.43 -4.21
C GLU A 38 35.92 6.75 -3.71
N GLY A 39 34.83 7.01 -4.38
CA GLY A 39 33.56 6.33 -4.22
C GLY A 39 33.04 5.96 -5.60
N LYS A 40 33.24 4.71 -6.01
CA LYS A 40 32.56 4.15 -7.18
C LYS A 40 31.08 4.09 -6.87
N VAL A 41 30.35 5.19 -7.13
CA VAL A 41 28.89 5.17 -7.09
C VAL A 41 28.45 4.46 -8.36
N ILE A 42 28.04 3.22 -8.21
CA ILE A 42 27.26 2.51 -9.21
C ILE A 42 25.91 3.21 -9.21
N ALA A 43 25.64 4.03 -10.21
CA ALA A 43 24.31 4.54 -10.46
C ALA A 43 23.39 3.33 -10.65
N ASP A 44 22.24 3.32 -9.98
CA ASP A 44 21.21 2.29 -10.07
C ASP A 44 21.01 1.87 -11.53
N ALA A 45 21.11 0.57 -11.77
CA ALA A 45 21.21 -0.05 -13.07
C ALA A 45 19.96 0.18 -13.91
N GLN A 46 19.93 1.25 -14.68
CA GLN A 46 19.17 1.24 -15.93
C GLN A 46 19.95 0.31 -16.88
N GLU A 47 19.37 -0.82 -17.25
CA GLU A 47 19.95 -1.65 -18.31
C GLU A 47 20.02 -0.82 -19.60
N GLY A 48 21.21 -0.68 -20.15
CA GLY A 48 21.45 0.09 -21.35
C GLY A 48 22.90 0.49 -21.54
N VAL A 49 23.18 1.25 -22.58
CA VAL A 49 24.47 1.86 -22.79
C VAL A 49 24.47 3.25 -22.20
N PHE A 50 25.50 3.59 -21.42
CA PHE A 50 25.62 4.92 -20.84
C PHE A 50 27.08 5.38 -20.80
N ILE A 51 27.25 6.71 -20.77
CA ILE A 51 28.57 7.35 -20.66
C ILE A 51 29.04 7.24 -19.22
N THR A 52 30.26 6.75 -19.03
CA THR A 52 30.88 6.62 -17.72
C THR A 52 31.99 7.62 -17.46
N ASP A 53 32.56 8.19 -18.54
CA ASP A 53 33.65 9.17 -18.42
C ASP A 53 33.77 10.01 -19.69
N VAL A 54 34.30 11.25 -19.56
CA VAL A 54 34.60 12.16 -20.67
C VAL A 54 35.92 12.88 -20.38
N GLU A 55 36.91 12.66 -21.27
CA GLU A 55 38.23 13.25 -21.16
C GLU A 55 38.51 14.19 -22.36
N TYR A 56 39.09 15.37 -22.09
CA TYR A 56 39.64 16.22 -23.14
C TYR A 56 40.88 15.60 -23.77
N VAL A 57 40.97 15.61 -25.08
CA VAL A 57 42.09 15.02 -25.82
C VAL A 57 42.97 16.07 -26.50
N SER A 58 42.39 16.93 -27.32
CA SER A 58 43.13 17.94 -28.11
C SER A 58 42.22 19.00 -28.68
N ASP A 59 42.81 20.12 -29.12
CA ASP A 59 42.15 21.16 -29.89
C ASP A 59 43.03 21.64 -31.04
N ILE A 60 42.38 22.32 -31.98
CA ILE A 60 43.02 23.16 -33.02
C ILE A 60 42.27 24.47 -33.00
N ASP A 61 42.98 25.56 -32.58
CA ASP A 61 42.48 26.94 -32.60
C ASP A 61 41.07 27.10 -31.95
N ALA A 62 40.82 26.34 -30.87
CA ALA A 62 39.61 26.42 -30.05
C ALA A 62 39.91 27.13 -28.71
N ASN A 63 38.91 27.78 -28.14
CA ASN A 63 39.04 28.32 -26.79
C ASN A 63 38.73 27.22 -25.76
N ILE A 64 39.74 26.49 -25.35
CA ILE A 64 39.61 25.34 -24.42
C ILE A 64 38.99 25.69 -23.07
N ASN A 65 39.04 26.94 -22.65
CA ASN A 65 38.37 27.38 -21.42
C ASN A 65 36.85 27.49 -21.57
N ASN A 66 36.39 27.59 -22.82
CA ASN A 66 34.97 27.72 -23.17
C ASN A 66 34.45 26.53 -23.98
N CYS A 67 35.26 25.49 -24.19
CA CYS A 67 34.87 24.25 -24.84
C CYS A 67 34.94 23.10 -23.84
N GLN A 68 33.81 22.71 -23.30
CA GLN A 68 33.74 21.68 -22.29
C GLN A 68 32.48 20.84 -22.44
N ILE A 69 32.54 19.62 -21.90
CA ILE A 69 31.36 18.84 -21.67
C ILE A 69 30.85 19.21 -20.26
N ASP A 70 29.73 19.93 -20.21
CA ASP A 70 29.17 20.44 -18.94
C ASP A 70 28.61 19.33 -18.07
N ASN A 71 27.94 18.37 -18.69
CA ASN A 71 27.45 17.16 -18.04
C ASN A 71 27.10 16.09 -19.06
N PHE A 72 26.85 14.88 -18.58
CA PHE A 72 26.32 13.78 -19.38
C PHE A 72 25.30 12.99 -18.58
N LEU A 73 24.28 12.45 -19.27
CA LEU A 73 23.24 11.63 -18.67
C LEU A 73 22.82 10.54 -19.64
N GLY A 74 22.97 9.29 -19.24
CA GLY A 74 22.76 8.17 -20.15
C GLY A 74 23.73 8.24 -21.33
N THR A 75 23.24 8.46 -22.54
CA THR A 75 24.04 8.68 -23.75
C THR A 75 24.06 10.13 -24.22
N MET A 76 23.49 11.03 -23.44
CA MET A 76 23.43 12.48 -23.73
C MET A 76 24.69 13.18 -23.23
N LEU A 77 25.25 14.00 -24.06
CA LEU A 77 26.32 14.97 -23.73
C LEU A 77 25.75 16.37 -23.80
N ASN A 78 25.93 17.15 -22.76
CA ASN A 78 25.61 18.58 -22.76
C ASN A 78 26.93 19.32 -22.82
N SER A 79 27.15 20.02 -23.94
CA SER A 79 28.46 20.60 -24.28
C SER A 79 28.37 22.08 -24.53
N THR A 80 29.29 22.86 -23.92
CA THR A 80 29.55 24.26 -24.31
C THR A 80 30.74 24.30 -25.24
N ILE A 81 30.60 24.87 -26.44
CA ILE A 81 31.62 24.85 -27.46
C ILE A 81 31.85 26.26 -28.02
N GLU A 82 33.10 26.72 -28.01
CA GLU A 82 33.55 27.98 -28.63
C GLU A 82 34.75 27.70 -29.54
N LEU A 83 34.48 27.52 -30.83
CA LEU A 83 35.51 27.37 -31.86
C LEU A 83 35.91 28.68 -32.48
N SER A 84 37.10 28.77 -33.09
CA SER A 84 37.60 30.00 -33.71
C SER A 84 36.74 30.43 -34.90
N LYS A 85 36.30 31.68 -34.88
CA LYS A 85 35.47 32.29 -35.93
C LYS A 85 36.21 32.52 -37.26
N THR A 86 37.53 32.50 -37.21
CA THR A 86 38.39 32.86 -38.38
C THR A 86 39.11 31.64 -38.97
N ASN A 87 39.05 30.51 -38.31
CA ASN A 87 39.70 29.30 -38.76
C ASN A 87 38.69 28.15 -38.99
N PRO A 88 38.40 27.80 -40.25
CA PRO A 88 37.48 26.70 -40.54
C PRO A 88 38.01 25.32 -40.16
N ALA A 89 39.28 25.21 -39.79
CA ALA A 89 39.88 23.99 -39.26
C ALA A 89 39.86 23.92 -37.72
N SER A 90 39.19 24.89 -37.07
CA SER A 90 39.05 24.88 -35.60
C SER A 90 38.25 23.68 -35.15
N GLU A 91 38.83 22.90 -34.27
CA GLU A 91 38.23 21.66 -33.73
C GLU A 91 38.58 21.47 -32.28
N ILE A 92 37.72 20.72 -31.57
CA ILE A 92 37.99 20.21 -30.23
C ILE A 92 37.63 18.72 -30.16
N LYS A 93 38.49 17.93 -29.51
CA LYS A 93 38.34 16.48 -29.45
C LYS A 93 38.25 16.00 -28.01
N TYR A 94 37.22 15.20 -27.74
CA TYR A 94 37.01 14.51 -26.46
C TYR A 94 37.03 13.01 -26.67
N LYS A 95 37.49 12.26 -25.63
CA LYS A 95 37.33 10.85 -25.47
C LYS A 95 36.15 10.60 -24.55
N VAL A 96 35.16 9.87 -25.03
CA VAL A 96 33.97 9.49 -24.28
C VAL A 96 34.01 8.00 -24.04
N THR A 97 33.94 7.59 -22.79
CA THR A 97 33.89 6.18 -22.40
C THR A 97 32.46 5.77 -22.18
N VAL A 98 32.02 4.71 -22.85
CA VAL A 98 30.67 4.13 -22.74
C VAL A 98 30.73 2.72 -22.22
N TYR A 99 29.74 2.34 -21.43
CA TYR A 99 29.59 1.02 -20.83
C TYR A 99 28.21 0.46 -21.14
N ASN A 100 28.17 -0.83 -21.52
CA ASN A 100 26.91 -1.54 -21.71
C ASN A 100 26.57 -2.38 -20.47
N SER A 101 25.62 -1.93 -19.68
CA SER A 101 25.10 -2.67 -18.51
C SER A 101 23.96 -3.61 -18.88
N SER A 102 23.48 -3.56 -20.13
CA SER A 102 22.40 -4.44 -20.57
C SER A 102 22.87 -5.88 -20.76
N THR A 103 21.92 -6.78 -20.89
CA THR A 103 22.20 -8.20 -21.22
C THR A 103 22.37 -8.45 -22.72
N GLU A 104 22.24 -7.42 -23.56
CA GLU A 104 22.27 -7.52 -25.02
C GLU A 104 23.47 -6.83 -25.63
N THR A 105 23.89 -7.33 -26.81
CA THR A 105 24.87 -6.65 -27.64
C THR A 105 24.19 -5.49 -28.38
N VAL A 106 24.67 -4.26 -28.19
CA VAL A 106 24.03 -3.04 -28.69
C VAL A 106 24.88 -2.37 -29.77
N PRO A 107 24.39 -2.23 -31.02
CA PRO A 107 25.11 -1.55 -32.09
C PRO A 107 25.11 -0.01 -31.90
N PHE A 108 26.25 0.60 -32.15
CA PHE A 108 26.41 2.05 -32.23
C PHE A 108 25.94 2.55 -33.59
N VAL A 109 24.98 3.49 -33.59
CA VAL A 109 24.33 4.00 -34.81
C VAL A 109 24.89 5.37 -35.23
N GLY A 110 25.50 6.10 -34.31
CA GLY A 110 26.08 7.39 -34.56
C GLY A 110 25.86 8.43 -33.46
N VAL A 111 26.12 9.66 -33.75
CA VAL A 111 25.82 10.81 -32.89
C VAL A 111 24.69 11.62 -33.51
N VAL A 112 23.69 11.94 -32.72
CA VAL A 112 22.58 12.80 -33.11
C VAL A 112 22.63 14.03 -32.21
N TYR A 113 22.38 15.19 -32.74
CA TYR A 113 22.29 16.45 -31.98
C TYR A 113 20.92 17.09 -32.16
N ASP A 114 20.56 17.93 -31.20
CA ASP A 114 19.27 18.58 -31.20
C ASP A 114 19.33 19.81 -32.15
N ASP A 115 18.52 19.80 -33.21
CA ASP A 115 18.49 20.83 -34.25
C ASP A 115 17.82 22.12 -33.80
N ASP A 116 17.30 22.20 -32.57
CA ASP A 116 16.56 23.38 -32.09
C ASP A 116 17.40 24.68 -31.93
N PHE A 117 18.69 24.63 -32.26
CA PHE A 117 19.61 25.73 -31.95
C PHE A 117 20.02 26.63 -33.15
N TYR A 118 19.58 26.38 -34.38
CA TYR A 118 20.05 27.20 -35.52
C TYR A 118 18.95 27.72 -36.45
N ASP A 119 18.64 29.00 -36.30
CA ASP A 119 17.96 29.82 -37.33
C ASP A 119 18.85 30.17 -38.55
N ASN A 120 20.11 29.72 -38.58
CA ASN A 120 21.02 30.01 -39.69
C ASN A 120 21.49 28.71 -40.38
N PRO A 121 20.94 28.38 -41.55
CA PRO A 121 21.27 27.17 -42.32
C PRO A 121 22.70 27.14 -42.88
N ASP A 122 23.45 28.22 -42.77
CA ASP A 122 24.82 28.32 -43.30
C ASP A 122 25.91 27.90 -42.29
N ILE A 123 25.53 27.64 -41.04
CA ILE A 123 26.47 27.20 -39.99
C ILE A 123 26.12 25.75 -39.59
N ILE A 124 26.91 24.81 -40.06
CA ILE A 124 26.73 23.41 -39.74
C ILE A 124 27.91 22.94 -38.86
N PHE A 125 27.63 22.49 -37.67
CA PHE A 125 28.59 21.71 -36.89
C PHE A 125 28.73 20.33 -37.50
N GLU A 126 29.94 19.87 -37.61
CA GLU A 126 30.23 18.46 -37.91
C GLU A 126 30.75 17.79 -36.65
N ILE A 127 30.07 16.70 -36.27
CA ILE A 127 30.51 15.83 -35.18
C ILE A 127 30.99 14.53 -35.82
N THR A 128 32.28 14.28 -35.72
CA THR A 128 32.88 13.04 -36.22
C THR A 128 33.25 12.12 -35.06
N THR A 129 33.24 10.81 -35.32
CA THR A 129 33.60 9.81 -34.33
C THR A 129 34.77 8.94 -34.81
N GLU A 130 35.73 8.71 -33.92
CA GLU A 130 36.85 7.80 -34.12
C GLU A 130 36.89 6.76 -32.98
N GLY A 131 37.64 5.67 -33.19
CA GLY A 131 37.76 4.58 -32.24
C GLY A 131 36.63 3.56 -32.43
N PHE A 132 35.66 3.56 -31.51
CA PHE A 132 34.47 2.72 -31.65
C PHE A 132 33.53 3.34 -32.70
N GLN A 133 33.38 2.66 -33.82
CA GLN A 133 32.78 3.21 -35.02
C GLN A 133 31.30 2.86 -35.18
N ILE A 134 30.59 3.68 -35.97
CA ILE A 134 29.21 3.39 -36.37
C ILE A 134 29.12 2.02 -37.03
N GLY A 135 28.14 1.25 -36.62
CA GLY A 135 27.92 -0.14 -37.06
C GLY A 135 28.67 -1.20 -36.25
N GLN A 136 29.60 -0.81 -35.40
CA GLN A 136 30.16 -1.71 -34.39
C GLN A 136 29.24 -1.86 -33.20
N SER A 137 29.37 -2.96 -32.47
CA SER A 137 28.51 -3.27 -31.33
C SER A 137 29.33 -3.39 -30.06
N ILE A 138 28.66 -3.04 -28.92
CA ILE A 138 29.20 -3.18 -27.58
C ILE A 138 28.51 -4.34 -26.88
N SER A 139 29.26 -5.35 -26.43
CA SER A 139 28.74 -6.53 -25.76
C SER A 139 28.32 -6.22 -24.29
N PRO A 140 27.48 -7.08 -23.69
CA PRO A 140 27.15 -6.96 -22.26
C PRO A 140 28.40 -6.89 -21.37
N GLY A 141 28.43 -5.94 -20.45
CA GLY A 141 29.56 -5.73 -19.54
C GLY A 141 30.81 -5.16 -20.17
N GLU A 142 30.79 -4.80 -21.45
CA GLU A 142 31.94 -4.25 -22.17
C GLU A 142 31.98 -2.74 -22.07
N THR A 143 33.20 -2.16 -22.06
CA THR A 143 33.45 -0.73 -22.15
C THR A 143 34.11 -0.41 -23.49
N LYS A 144 33.68 0.66 -24.16
CA LYS A 144 34.28 1.17 -25.39
C LYS A 144 34.62 2.65 -25.27
N GLU A 145 35.63 3.08 -26.02
CA GLU A 145 36.02 4.49 -26.14
C GLU A 145 35.61 5.03 -27.51
N VAL A 146 34.89 6.14 -27.50
CA VAL A 146 34.49 6.90 -28.69
C VAL A 146 35.19 8.25 -28.62
N TYR A 147 35.93 8.61 -29.66
CA TYR A 147 36.50 9.93 -29.78
C TYR A 147 35.55 10.80 -30.58
N ILE A 148 35.12 11.89 -29.99
CA ILE A 148 34.16 12.84 -30.59
C ILE A 148 34.91 14.11 -30.91
N THR A 149 34.87 14.55 -32.20
CA THR A 149 35.45 15.81 -32.66
C THR A 149 34.32 16.74 -33.07
N PHE A 150 34.32 17.95 -32.55
CA PHE A 150 33.43 19.02 -32.90
C PHE A 150 34.19 20.02 -33.78
N GLN A 151 33.66 20.34 -34.98
CA GLN A 151 34.25 21.27 -35.92
C GLN A 151 33.17 21.98 -36.76
N TYR A 152 33.50 23.13 -37.35
CA TYR A 152 32.61 23.77 -38.32
C TYR A 152 32.75 23.12 -39.69
N LYS A 153 31.63 22.76 -40.31
CA LYS A 153 31.64 22.15 -41.64
C LYS A 153 31.81 23.13 -42.78
N ASN A 154 31.28 24.37 -42.67
CA ASN A 154 31.38 25.42 -43.67
C ASN A 154 31.44 26.79 -42.97
N ALA A 155 32.61 27.22 -42.55
CA ALA A 155 32.81 28.55 -42.02
C ALA A 155 32.95 29.56 -43.17
N THR A 156 31.86 29.97 -43.81
CA THR A 156 31.84 31.12 -44.70
C THR A 156 31.27 32.33 -43.96
N THR A 157 32.17 33.06 -43.35
CA THR A 157 32.17 34.54 -43.21
C THR A 157 31.04 35.27 -42.52
N GLU A 158 30.21 34.81 -41.64
CA GLU A 158 29.48 35.76 -40.77
C GLU A 158 28.96 35.17 -39.48
N ILE A 159 29.43 35.75 -38.37
CA ILE A 159 28.88 35.74 -37.00
C ILE A 159 28.49 34.37 -36.47
N VAL A 160 29.45 33.63 -35.97
CA VAL A 160 29.24 32.49 -35.07
C VAL A 160 28.89 33.04 -33.68
N PRO A 161 27.80 32.61 -33.06
CA PRO A 161 27.45 33.03 -31.70
C PRO A 161 28.55 32.65 -30.69
N GLU A 162 28.85 33.55 -29.76
CA GLU A 162 29.71 33.23 -28.61
C GLU A 162 28.96 32.29 -27.69
N ASN A 163 29.62 31.21 -27.21
CA ASN A 163 29.12 30.23 -26.27
C ASN A 163 27.86 29.46 -26.74
N THR A 164 28.04 28.54 -27.65
CA THR A 164 26.97 27.66 -28.10
C THR A 164 26.90 26.43 -27.21
N VAL A 165 25.75 26.17 -26.58
CA VAL A 165 25.48 24.94 -25.83
C VAL A 165 24.83 23.92 -26.77
N LEU A 166 25.49 22.79 -27.00
CA LEU A 166 24.98 21.69 -27.82
C LEU A 166 24.56 20.51 -26.94
N LYS A 167 23.36 20.01 -27.20
CA LYS A 167 22.95 18.68 -26.70
C LYS A 167 23.19 17.66 -27.80
N SER A 168 24.10 16.74 -27.56
CA SER A 168 24.39 15.64 -28.47
C SER A 168 24.12 14.30 -27.79
N TYR A 169 23.71 13.35 -28.60
CA TYR A 169 23.37 11.99 -28.13
C TYR A 169 24.21 10.97 -28.88
N LEU A 170 24.89 10.10 -28.14
CA LEU A 170 25.42 8.87 -28.70
C LEU A 170 24.26 7.92 -28.94
N ASN A 171 23.92 7.69 -30.18
CA ASN A 171 22.76 6.88 -30.55
C ASN A 171 23.16 5.41 -30.67
N PHE A 172 22.68 4.60 -29.75
CA PHE A 172 22.77 3.15 -29.76
C PHE A 172 21.39 2.60 -30.14
N LYS A 173 21.35 1.86 -31.24
CA LYS A 173 20.12 1.17 -31.63
C LYS A 173 19.99 -0.09 -30.80
N MET A 174 19.36 -0.01 -29.66
CA MET A 174 18.83 -1.21 -29.02
C MET A 174 17.86 -1.87 -30.01
N ALA A 175 18.08 -3.12 -30.33
CA ALA A 175 17.06 -3.92 -31.01
C ALA A 175 15.77 -3.79 -30.19
N GLU A 176 14.61 -3.58 -30.84
CA GLU A 176 13.36 -3.67 -30.09
C GLU A 176 13.29 -5.04 -29.42
N PRO A 177 13.21 -5.10 -28.11
CA PRO A 177 13.23 -6.37 -27.40
C PRO A 177 12.13 -7.29 -27.92
N ASN A 178 12.42 -8.57 -27.99
CA ASN A 178 11.46 -9.58 -28.40
C ASN A 178 10.35 -9.71 -27.34
N ARG A 179 9.27 -8.95 -27.51
CA ARG A 179 8.19 -8.84 -26.53
C ARG A 179 7.07 -9.81 -26.81
N MET A 180 6.53 -10.37 -25.72
CA MET A 180 5.29 -11.14 -25.76
C MET A 180 4.09 -10.32 -26.23
N VAL A 181 3.10 -11.00 -26.78
CA VAL A 181 1.76 -10.44 -27.04
C VAL A 181 1.15 -9.94 -25.74
N VAL A 182 0.32 -8.89 -25.81
CA VAL A 182 -0.45 -8.36 -24.68
C VAL A 182 -1.45 -9.43 -24.22
N ALA A 183 -1.45 -9.74 -22.94
CA ALA A 183 -2.61 -10.37 -22.33
C ALA A 183 -3.70 -9.29 -22.27
N ASN A 184 -4.61 -9.29 -23.19
CA ASN A 184 -5.75 -8.40 -23.38
C ASN A 184 -5.85 -7.08 -22.59
N ASP A 185 -6.11 -6.00 -23.33
CA ASP A 185 -6.49 -4.69 -22.78
C ASP A 185 -7.91 -4.75 -22.17
N GLY A 186 -8.01 -5.26 -20.96
CA GLY A 186 -9.18 -5.02 -20.09
C GLY A 186 -10.29 -6.06 -20.08
N ASP A 187 -10.28 -7.11 -20.90
CA ASP A 187 -11.23 -8.21 -20.78
C ASP A 187 -10.62 -9.41 -20.05
N SER A 188 -11.11 -9.65 -18.82
CA SER A 188 -10.66 -10.75 -17.97
C SER A 188 -10.96 -12.15 -18.49
N THR A 189 -11.66 -12.28 -19.61
CA THR A 189 -12.19 -13.54 -20.13
C THR A 189 -11.37 -14.13 -21.30
N SER A 190 -10.67 -13.31 -22.06
CA SER A 190 -9.86 -13.73 -23.20
C SER A 190 -8.38 -13.56 -22.91
N ASN A 191 -7.72 -14.60 -22.46
CA ASN A 191 -6.27 -14.66 -22.34
C ASN A 191 -5.71 -15.46 -23.52
N TYR A 192 -4.84 -14.87 -24.32
CA TYR A 192 -4.19 -15.56 -25.45
C TYR A 192 -3.47 -16.86 -25.04
N LEU A 193 -3.01 -16.94 -23.75
CA LEU A 193 -2.42 -18.15 -23.18
C LEU A 193 -3.36 -19.37 -23.22
N THR A 194 -4.65 -19.15 -23.38
CA THR A 194 -5.70 -20.17 -23.19
C THR A 194 -6.64 -20.29 -24.37
N SER A 195 -6.26 -19.73 -25.52
CA SER A 195 -7.09 -19.84 -26.73
C SER A 195 -7.32 -21.29 -27.20
N SER A 196 -6.37 -22.19 -26.90
CA SER A 196 -6.41 -23.60 -27.27
C SER A 196 -6.55 -24.56 -26.08
N VAL A 197 -6.28 -24.11 -24.86
CA VAL A 197 -6.30 -24.93 -23.63
C VAL A 197 -6.99 -24.17 -22.51
N PRO A 198 -7.94 -24.79 -21.78
CA PRO A 198 -8.60 -24.16 -20.62
C PRO A 198 -7.59 -23.78 -19.52
N LYS A 199 -7.74 -22.60 -18.90
CA LYS A 199 -6.86 -22.07 -17.83
C LYS A 199 -6.66 -23.07 -16.67
N GLU A 200 -7.72 -23.76 -16.30
CA GLU A 200 -7.72 -24.76 -15.24
C GLU A 200 -6.93 -26.03 -15.59
N LYS A 201 -6.44 -26.14 -16.81
CA LYS A 201 -5.60 -27.26 -17.24
C LYS A 201 -4.11 -26.97 -17.17
N ILE A 202 -3.69 -25.75 -16.89
CA ILE A 202 -2.28 -25.35 -16.84
C ILE A 202 -1.75 -25.59 -15.41
N GLU A 203 -0.72 -26.41 -15.26
CA GLU A 203 -0.10 -26.71 -13.98
C GLU A 203 1.33 -26.16 -13.81
N SER A 204 2.06 -25.93 -14.89
CA SER A 204 3.36 -25.26 -14.84
C SER A 204 3.61 -24.36 -16.04
N ILE A 205 4.50 -23.37 -15.86
CA ILE A 205 4.92 -22.45 -16.93
C ILE A 205 6.44 -22.31 -16.90
N LYS A 206 7.07 -22.32 -18.09
CA LYS A 206 8.50 -22.09 -18.26
C LYS A 206 8.78 -21.09 -19.38
N PHE A 207 9.86 -20.31 -19.20
CA PHE A 207 10.39 -19.42 -20.21
C PHE A 207 11.84 -19.84 -20.48
N GLU A 208 12.12 -20.30 -21.71
CA GLU A 208 13.40 -20.93 -22.08
C GLU A 208 14.01 -20.29 -23.34
N GLN A 209 15.30 -20.02 -23.27
CA GLN A 209 16.07 -19.67 -24.48
C GLN A 209 16.47 -20.95 -25.21
N GLY A 210 16.15 -21.04 -26.50
CA GLY A 210 16.45 -22.22 -27.29
C GLY A 210 15.68 -22.28 -28.60
N LYS A 211 15.67 -23.48 -29.19
CA LYS A 211 14.85 -23.78 -30.35
C LYS A 211 13.60 -24.52 -29.91
N GLU A 212 12.52 -24.28 -30.64
CA GLU A 212 11.31 -25.09 -30.52
C GLU A 212 11.65 -26.59 -30.63
N PRO A 213 11.12 -27.43 -29.72
CA PRO A 213 11.33 -28.86 -29.79
C PRO A 213 10.72 -29.42 -31.09
N GLU A 214 11.34 -30.47 -31.64
CA GLU A 214 10.72 -31.19 -32.73
C GLU A 214 9.35 -31.75 -32.31
N TYR A 215 8.40 -31.78 -33.24
CA TYR A 215 7.04 -32.27 -32.98
C TYR A 215 7.09 -33.66 -32.33
N SER A 216 6.42 -33.81 -31.21
CA SER A 216 6.24 -35.07 -30.51
C SER A 216 4.75 -35.27 -30.18
N GLU A 217 4.31 -36.52 -29.98
CA GLU A 217 2.94 -36.87 -29.59
C GLU A 217 2.52 -36.24 -28.23
N LYS A 218 3.49 -35.74 -27.44
CA LYS A 218 3.27 -35.09 -26.17
C LYS A 218 2.90 -33.61 -26.31
N ILE A 219 3.16 -32.98 -27.47
CA ILE A 219 2.76 -31.58 -27.70
C ILE A 219 1.30 -31.55 -28.13
N ILE A 220 0.47 -30.91 -27.28
CA ILE A 220 -0.97 -30.84 -27.45
C ILE A 220 -1.35 -29.68 -28.37
N SER A 221 -0.69 -28.54 -28.25
CA SER A 221 -1.00 -27.31 -28.97
C SER A 221 0.20 -26.37 -29.00
N ARG A 222 0.28 -25.55 -30.05
CA ARG A 222 1.30 -24.56 -30.34
C ARG A 222 0.65 -23.23 -30.73
N PHE A 223 1.25 -22.11 -30.35
CA PHE A 223 0.79 -20.78 -30.75
C PHE A 223 1.95 -19.77 -30.82
N ASP A 224 1.80 -18.74 -31.64
CA ASP A 224 2.71 -17.61 -31.67
C ASP A 224 2.42 -16.66 -30.51
N ALA A 225 3.39 -16.52 -29.59
CA ALA A 225 3.31 -15.66 -28.42
C ALA A 225 4.04 -14.33 -28.63
N SER A 226 4.61 -14.08 -29.81
CA SER A 226 5.32 -12.84 -30.11
C SER A 226 4.37 -11.68 -30.40
N LYS A 227 4.73 -10.48 -29.91
CA LYS A 227 3.96 -9.25 -30.19
C LYS A 227 3.88 -8.93 -31.69
N LYS A 228 4.93 -9.27 -32.43
CA LYS A 228 5.03 -9.01 -33.88
C LYS A 228 4.29 -10.05 -34.72
N GLN A 229 3.84 -11.16 -34.12
CA GLN A 229 3.25 -12.31 -34.80
C GLN A 229 4.18 -12.86 -35.90
N ASP A 230 5.45 -12.98 -35.56
CA ASP A 230 6.55 -13.41 -36.46
C ASP A 230 7.19 -14.72 -35.98
N GLU A 231 6.51 -15.43 -35.06
CA GLU A 231 6.96 -16.68 -34.45
C GLU A 231 8.30 -16.58 -33.69
N SER A 232 8.73 -15.36 -33.33
CA SER A 232 9.97 -15.17 -32.58
C SER A 232 9.87 -15.63 -31.12
N ILE A 233 8.64 -15.79 -30.60
CA ILE A 233 8.34 -16.46 -29.33
C ILE A 233 7.23 -17.47 -29.57
N ILE A 234 7.52 -18.73 -29.31
CA ILE A 234 6.56 -19.81 -29.47
C ILE A 234 6.11 -20.30 -28.09
N GLY A 235 4.80 -20.38 -27.89
CA GLY A 235 4.21 -21.08 -26.76
C GLY A 235 3.71 -22.45 -27.18
N TYR A 236 4.00 -23.49 -26.39
CA TYR A 236 3.43 -24.82 -26.61
C TYR A 236 3.03 -25.49 -25.32
N PHE A 237 1.94 -26.29 -25.40
CA PHE A 237 1.43 -27.09 -24.30
C PHE A 237 1.86 -28.54 -24.46
N SER A 238 2.33 -29.16 -23.36
CA SER A 238 2.65 -30.59 -23.30
C SER A 238 1.97 -31.25 -22.08
N ASP A 239 1.78 -32.58 -22.16
CA ASP A 239 1.32 -33.41 -21.04
C ASP A 239 2.35 -34.55 -20.90
N THR A 240 3.44 -34.25 -20.17
CA THR A 240 4.62 -35.15 -20.16
C THR A 240 4.42 -36.34 -19.24
N ASP A 241 3.56 -36.24 -18.24
CA ASP A 241 3.25 -37.27 -17.23
C ASP A 241 1.86 -37.92 -17.42
N ASN A 242 1.09 -37.47 -18.43
CA ASN A 242 -0.25 -37.95 -18.78
C ASN A 242 -1.26 -37.83 -17.63
N ASN A 243 -1.17 -36.75 -16.82
CA ASN A 243 -2.08 -36.49 -15.71
C ASN A 243 -3.34 -35.70 -16.13
N GLY A 244 -3.38 -35.23 -17.39
CA GLY A 244 -4.47 -34.44 -17.98
C GLY A 244 -4.42 -32.96 -17.58
N LEU A 245 -3.30 -32.50 -17.00
CA LEU A 245 -2.90 -31.12 -16.86
C LEU A 245 -1.73 -30.84 -17.81
N TYR A 246 -1.43 -29.60 -18.09
CA TYR A 246 -0.48 -29.24 -19.13
C TYR A 246 0.64 -28.34 -18.60
N GLU A 247 1.85 -28.63 -19.02
CA GLU A 247 2.99 -27.73 -18.94
C GLU A 247 2.92 -26.76 -20.13
N LEU A 248 3.03 -25.45 -19.86
CA LEU A 248 3.15 -24.41 -20.87
C LEU A 248 4.60 -23.93 -20.93
N THR A 249 5.26 -24.12 -22.08
CA THR A 249 6.60 -23.61 -22.30
C THR A 249 6.60 -22.52 -23.35
N PHE A 250 7.24 -21.39 -23.02
CA PHE A 250 7.59 -20.34 -23.99
C PHE A 250 9.05 -20.51 -24.40
N VAL A 251 9.31 -20.59 -25.67
CA VAL A 251 10.66 -20.72 -26.21
C VAL A 251 10.95 -19.61 -27.22
N SER A 252 12.15 -19.07 -27.15
CA SER A 252 12.68 -18.09 -28.10
C SER A 252 14.19 -18.29 -28.27
N GLN A 253 14.74 -17.87 -29.39
CA GLN A 253 16.21 -17.87 -29.59
C GLN A 253 16.88 -16.77 -28.77
N GLU A 254 16.12 -15.76 -28.35
CA GLU A 254 16.57 -14.61 -27.55
C GLU A 254 15.83 -14.57 -26.21
N ILE A 255 16.28 -13.68 -25.32
CA ILE A 255 15.58 -13.40 -24.06
C ILE A 255 14.16 -12.92 -24.37
N ILE A 256 13.20 -13.44 -23.64
CA ILE A 256 11.78 -13.10 -23.76
C ILE A 256 11.47 -11.90 -22.87
N TYR A 257 10.97 -10.82 -23.45
CA TYR A 257 10.54 -9.65 -22.69
C TYR A 257 9.02 -9.59 -22.51
N ALA A 258 8.60 -9.23 -21.33
CA ALA A 258 7.20 -8.95 -21.06
C ALA A 258 6.67 -7.80 -21.92
N ASN A 259 5.36 -7.80 -22.15
CA ASN A 259 4.70 -6.62 -22.68
C ASN A 259 4.73 -5.47 -21.66
N LYS A 260 4.54 -4.23 -22.11
CA LYS A 260 4.39 -3.06 -21.24
C LYS A 260 3.26 -3.21 -20.21
N SER A 261 2.20 -3.95 -20.52
CA SER A 261 1.18 -4.37 -19.57
C SER A 261 1.23 -5.88 -19.37
N MET A 262 1.45 -6.31 -18.13
CA MET A 262 1.32 -7.70 -17.69
C MET A 262 0.02 -7.91 -16.90
N ALA A 263 -0.91 -6.95 -16.99
CA ALA A 263 -2.20 -7.09 -16.33
C ALA A 263 -2.91 -8.37 -16.75
N TYR A 264 -3.40 -9.12 -15.76
CA TYR A 264 -4.14 -10.39 -15.93
C TYR A 264 -3.36 -11.55 -16.55
N MET A 265 -2.04 -11.46 -16.75
CA MET A 265 -1.26 -12.40 -17.55
C MET A 265 -1.44 -13.86 -17.12
N PHE A 266 -1.32 -14.15 -15.82
CA PHE A 266 -1.51 -15.49 -15.27
C PHE A 266 -2.79 -15.63 -14.43
N GLN A 267 -3.74 -14.70 -14.60
CA GLN A 267 -4.98 -14.69 -13.83
C GLN A 267 -5.80 -15.97 -14.02
N ASN A 268 -6.30 -16.52 -12.89
CA ASN A 268 -7.17 -17.70 -12.83
C ASN A 268 -6.53 -19.02 -13.30
N LEU A 269 -5.21 -19.11 -13.28
CA LEU A 269 -4.51 -20.37 -13.46
C LEU A 269 -4.57 -21.18 -12.14
N ILE A 270 -5.75 -21.70 -11.83
CA ILE A 270 -6.07 -22.26 -10.51
C ILE A 270 -5.27 -23.53 -10.16
N ASN A 271 -4.73 -24.22 -11.15
CA ASN A 271 -3.91 -25.39 -10.98
C ASN A 271 -2.40 -25.11 -11.15
N LEU A 272 -2.02 -23.89 -11.52
CA LEU A 272 -0.62 -23.50 -11.64
C LEU A 272 0.12 -23.72 -10.31
N ALA A 273 1.02 -24.70 -10.30
CA ALA A 273 1.79 -25.09 -9.13
C ALA A 273 3.22 -24.54 -9.16
N ASP A 274 3.76 -24.35 -10.36
CA ASP A 274 5.13 -23.86 -10.57
C ASP A 274 5.23 -22.91 -11.78
N ILE A 275 6.16 -21.95 -11.70
CA ILE A 275 6.49 -21.06 -12.80
C ILE A 275 7.97 -20.65 -12.72
N GLU A 276 8.71 -20.85 -13.82
CA GLU A 276 10.11 -20.55 -13.95
C GLU A 276 10.34 -19.35 -14.90
N PHE A 277 10.93 -18.26 -14.38
CA PHE A 277 11.23 -17.03 -15.14
C PHE A 277 12.71 -16.95 -15.59
N ASN A 278 13.31 -18.05 -16.01
CA ASN A 278 14.76 -18.14 -16.29
C ASN A 278 15.20 -17.15 -17.37
N ASP A 279 14.54 -17.16 -18.52
CA ASP A 279 14.87 -16.33 -19.67
C ASP A 279 13.77 -15.28 -19.97
N PHE A 280 13.14 -14.78 -18.90
CA PHE A 280 12.10 -13.79 -18.96
C PHE A 280 12.49 -12.50 -18.22
N ARG A 281 12.20 -11.34 -18.81
CA ARG A 281 12.50 -10.02 -18.25
C ARG A 281 11.28 -9.09 -18.35
N THR A 282 11.14 -8.18 -17.39
CA THR A 282 9.97 -7.28 -17.29
C THR A 282 10.30 -5.81 -17.53
N ILE A 283 11.46 -5.53 -18.12
CA ILE A 283 11.93 -4.16 -18.40
C ILE A 283 10.88 -3.35 -19.15
N GLY A 284 10.55 -2.16 -18.62
CA GLY A 284 9.57 -1.23 -19.16
C GLY A 284 8.12 -1.66 -18.98
N THR A 285 7.86 -2.66 -18.10
CA THR A 285 6.49 -2.99 -17.66
C THR A 285 5.95 -1.89 -16.77
N THR A 286 4.72 -1.44 -17.05
CA THR A 286 4.06 -0.34 -16.32
C THR A 286 2.86 -0.80 -15.48
N ASN A 287 2.30 -1.98 -15.75
CA ASN A 287 1.06 -2.44 -15.12
C ASN A 287 1.11 -3.95 -14.84
N MET A 288 0.94 -4.32 -13.56
CA MET A 288 0.89 -5.70 -13.07
C MET A 288 -0.46 -6.03 -12.39
N LEU A 289 -1.52 -5.28 -12.72
CA LEU A 289 -2.87 -5.52 -12.17
C LEU A 289 -3.28 -6.98 -12.34
N ARG A 290 -3.61 -7.66 -11.20
CA ARG A 290 -4.11 -9.06 -11.19
C ARG A 290 -3.22 -10.08 -11.88
N MET A 291 -1.93 -9.84 -12.01
CA MET A 291 -1.05 -10.71 -12.80
C MET A 291 -1.10 -12.18 -12.34
N PHE A 292 -1.10 -12.44 -11.03
CA PHE A 292 -1.22 -13.78 -10.44
C PHE A 292 -2.55 -14.00 -9.71
N TYR A 293 -3.56 -13.17 -9.98
CA TYR A 293 -4.85 -13.28 -9.31
C TYR A 293 -5.42 -14.71 -9.39
N ASN A 294 -5.79 -15.29 -8.23
CA ASN A 294 -6.44 -16.60 -8.13
C ASN A 294 -5.57 -17.79 -8.65
N CYS A 295 -4.23 -17.70 -8.51
CA CYS A 295 -3.31 -18.81 -8.73
C CYS A 295 -3.21 -19.66 -7.46
N ARG A 296 -4.18 -20.56 -7.26
CA ARG A 296 -4.45 -21.19 -5.96
C ARG A 296 -3.45 -22.24 -5.51
N LYS A 297 -2.66 -22.83 -6.43
CA LYS A 297 -1.73 -23.92 -6.11
C LYS A 297 -0.28 -23.48 -6.01
N ILE A 298 0.07 -22.30 -6.50
CA ILE A 298 1.42 -21.77 -6.41
C ILE A 298 1.83 -21.63 -4.94
N LYS A 299 2.94 -22.24 -4.54
CA LYS A 299 3.43 -22.23 -3.17
C LYS A 299 4.56 -21.25 -2.97
N LYS A 300 5.37 -21.04 -3.99
CA LYS A 300 6.52 -20.12 -3.98
C LYS A 300 6.58 -19.40 -5.32
N LEU A 301 7.01 -18.16 -5.29
CA LEU A 301 7.31 -17.35 -6.48
C LEU A 301 8.68 -16.71 -6.30
N ASP A 302 9.54 -16.89 -7.28
CA ASP A 302 10.81 -16.17 -7.36
C ASP A 302 10.72 -15.12 -8.45
N LEU A 303 10.65 -13.86 -8.05
CA LEU A 303 10.51 -12.70 -8.94
C LEU A 303 11.77 -11.82 -8.94
N ILE A 304 12.92 -12.34 -8.51
CA ILE A 304 14.18 -11.59 -8.39
C ILE A 304 14.64 -10.96 -9.71
N LYS A 305 14.22 -11.53 -10.86
CA LYS A 305 14.55 -11.02 -12.19
C LYS A 305 13.57 -9.98 -12.73
N PHE A 306 12.57 -9.60 -11.93
CA PHE A 306 11.58 -8.61 -12.34
C PHE A 306 12.09 -7.20 -12.11
N ASP A 307 12.17 -6.43 -13.20
CA ASP A 307 12.30 -4.99 -13.15
C ASP A 307 10.91 -4.36 -13.00
N THR A 308 10.67 -3.72 -11.88
CA THR A 308 9.40 -3.07 -11.56
C THR A 308 9.51 -1.54 -11.51
N SER A 309 10.66 -0.97 -11.89
CA SER A 309 10.96 0.46 -11.81
C SER A 309 9.95 1.36 -12.53
N ASN A 310 9.27 0.85 -13.56
CA ASN A 310 8.25 1.58 -14.30
C ASN A 310 6.80 1.21 -13.91
N VAL A 311 6.62 0.29 -12.95
CA VAL A 311 5.29 -0.20 -12.57
C VAL A 311 4.56 0.84 -11.72
N THR A 312 3.36 1.22 -12.16
CA THR A 312 2.50 2.16 -11.44
C THR A 312 1.34 1.49 -10.71
N ASN A 313 0.96 0.28 -11.12
CA ASN A 313 -0.20 -0.44 -10.57
C ASN A 313 0.13 -1.89 -10.25
N MET A 314 0.04 -2.24 -8.95
CA MET A 314 0.21 -3.61 -8.43
C MET A 314 -1.07 -4.11 -7.74
N GLN A 315 -2.22 -3.49 -8.05
CA GLN A 315 -3.50 -3.87 -7.44
C GLN A 315 -3.81 -5.34 -7.69
N GLN A 316 -4.17 -6.08 -6.63
CA GLN A 316 -4.60 -7.49 -6.69
C GLN A 316 -3.54 -8.45 -7.28
N LEU A 317 -2.24 -8.08 -7.22
CA LEU A 317 -1.15 -8.81 -7.88
C LEU A 317 -1.13 -10.30 -7.50
N PHE A 318 -1.28 -10.65 -6.21
CA PHE A 318 -1.30 -12.01 -5.68
C PHE A 318 -2.64 -12.37 -5.00
N GLN A 319 -3.70 -11.60 -5.26
CA GLN A 319 -4.98 -11.87 -4.61
C GLN A 319 -5.46 -13.31 -4.86
N ASP A 320 -5.98 -13.98 -3.82
CA ASP A 320 -6.47 -15.37 -3.84
C ASP A 320 -5.40 -16.43 -4.18
N CYS A 321 -4.11 -16.11 -4.03
CA CYS A 321 -3.03 -17.08 -4.08
C CYS A 321 -2.98 -17.87 -2.75
N ILE A 322 -4.00 -18.70 -2.52
CA ILE A 322 -4.25 -19.33 -1.21
C ILE A 322 -3.17 -20.28 -0.73
N ALA A 323 -2.39 -20.88 -1.64
CA ALA A 323 -1.29 -21.78 -1.29
C ALA A 323 0.05 -21.08 -1.15
N LEU A 324 0.17 -19.79 -1.55
CA LEU A 324 1.42 -19.04 -1.56
C LEU A 324 1.97 -18.91 -0.14
N ALA A 325 3.11 -19.55 0.11
CA ALA A 325 3.79 -19.52 1.40
C ALA A 325 4.91 -18.47 1.44
N SER A 326 5.58 -18.23 0.31
CA SER A 326 6.61 -17.20 0.19
C SER A 326 6.69 -16.64 -1.23
N VAL A 327 7.09 -15.38 -1.33
CA VAL A 327 7.40 -14.71 -2.60
C VAL A 327 8.66 -13.87 -2.43
N ASN A 328 9.60 -13.99 -3.37
CA ASN A 328 10.81 -13.19 -3.39
C ASN A 328 10.56 -11.86 -4.12
N LEU A 329 10.60 -10.75 -3.38
CA LEU A 329 10.36 -9.38 -3.84
C LEU A 329 11.57 -8.47 -3.59
N GLU A 330 12.74 -9.04 -3.36
CA GLU A 330 13.95 -8.30 -2.96
C GLU A 330 14.34 -7.20 -3.96
N THR A 331 14.12 -7.42 -5.25
CA THR A 331 14.46 -6.48 -6.33
C THR A 331 13.33 -5.53 -6.72
N PHE A 332 12.16 -5.61 -6.05
CA PHE A 332 11.03 -4.76 -6.43
C PHE A 332 11.30 -3.30 -6.12
N ASP A 333 11.34 -2.47 -7.16
CA ASP A 333 11.23 -1.02 -7.06
C ASP A 333 9.75 -0.62 -7.13
N THR A 334 9.24 -0.10 -6.04
CA THR A 334 7.84 0.34 -5.93
C THR A 334 7.69 1.86 -5.94
N SER A 335 8.76 2.59 -6.25
CA SER A 335 8.80 4.06 -6.19
C SER A 335 7.75 4.75 -7.07
N ASN A 336 7.33 4.12 -8.17
CA ASN A 336 6.30 4.64 -9.07
C ASN A 336 4.89 4.06 -8.79
N VAL A 337 4.75 3.12 -7.84
CA VAL A 337 3.48 2.47 -7.57
C VAL A 337 2.53 3.40 -6.81
N ASN A 338 1.32 3.57 -7.33
CA ASN A 338 0.28 4.38 -6.70
C ASN A 338 -0.88 3.57 -6.10
N ASN A 339 -1.02 2.30 -6.46
CA ASN A 339 -2.10 1.43 -5.97
C ASN A 339 -1.58 0.03 -5.61
N MET A 340 -1.64 -0.30 -4.30
CA MET A 340 -1.30 -1.62 -3.76
C MET A 340 -2.52 -2.35 -3.17
N SER A 341 -3.74 -1.88 -3.46
CA SER A 341 -4.95 -2.46 -2.88
C SER A 341 -5.08 -3.94 -3.22
N TYR A 342 -5.45 -4.76 -2.23
CA TYR A 342 -5.69 -6.20 -2.36
C TYR A 342 -4.45 -7.02 -2.81
N MET A 343 -3.22 -6.48 -2.74
CA MET A 343 -2.04 -7.14 -3.32
C MET A 343 -1.84 -8.56 -2.79
N PHE A 344 -2.05 -8.78 -1.49
CA PHE A 344 -1.94 -10.09 -0.82
C PHE A 344 -3.27 -10.58 -0.22
N TYR A 345 -4.39 -10.08 -0.73
CA TYR A 345 -5.73 -10.47 -0.24
C TYR A 345 -5.94 -11.99 -0.32
N ASP A 346 -6.37 -12.62 0.77
CA ASP A 346 -6.59 -14.08 0.90
C ASP A 346 -5.35 -14.95 0.55
N CYS A 347 -4.12 -14.43 0.72
CA CYS A 347 -2.90 -15.22 0.74
C CYS A 347 -2.80 -15.96 2.09
N ILE A 348 -3.73 -16.88 2.35
CA ILE A 348 -3.95 -17.49 3.67
C ILE A 348 -2.76 -18.27 4.21
N ASN A 349 -1.90 -18.78 3.34
CA ASN A 349 -0.73 -19.56 3.70
C ASN A 349 0.58 -18.75 3.68
N LEU A 350 0.55 -17.44 3.39
CA LEU A 350 1.73 -16.59 3.41
C LEU A 350 2.33 -16.55 4.82
N GLU A 351 3.55 -17.05 4.97
CA GLU A 351 4.24 -17.20 6.26
C GLU A 351 5.23 -16.08 6.51
N GLU A 352 5.98 -15.70 5.48
CA GLU A 352 7.04 -14.68 5.53
C GLU A 352 6.96 -13.79 4.29
N ILE A 353 7.31 -12.52 4.45
CA ILE A 353 7.37 -11.56 3.35
C ILE A 353 8.44 -10.49 3.64
N GLU A 354 9.35 -10.31 2.69
CA GLU A 354 10.38 -9.28 2.74
C GLU A 354 9.96 -8.10 1.86
N ILE A 355 9.52 -7.03 2.50
CA ILE A 355 8.99 -5.81 1.84
C ILE A 355 9.54 -4.53 2.47
N ALA A 356 10.61 -4.65 3.25
CA ALA A 356 11.25 -3.50 3.90
C ALA A 356 11.87 -2.51 2.87
N ASN A 357 12.18 -2.99 1.67
CA ASN A 357 12.70 -2.20 0.55
C ASN A 357 11.62 -1.44 -0.23
N PHE A 358 10.34 -1.67 0.04
CA PHE A 358 9.27 -1.00 -0.71
C PHE A 358 9.27 0.50 -0.43
N ASN A 359 9.32 1.29 -1.51
CA ASN A 359 9.09 2.73 -1.46
C ASN A 359 7.61 3.01 -1.71
N THR A 360 6.89 3.43 -0.67
CA THR A 360 5.45 3.64 -0.71
C THR A 360 5.03 5.10 -0.84
N HIS A 361 5.99 6.02 -1.05
CA HIS A 361 5.75 7.47 -1.10
C HIS A 361 4.66 7.90 -2.09
N ASN A 362 4.45 7.17 -3.19
CA ASN A 362 3.43 7.50 -4.18
C ASN A 362 2.12 6.73 -4.02
N VAL A 363 2.03 5.81 -3.04
CA VAL A 363 0.84 4.99 -2.82
C VAL A 363 -0.29 5.82 -2.21
N THR A 364 -1.47 5.76 -2.81
CA THR A 364 -2.67 6.50 -2.36
C THR A 364 -3.71 5.63 -1.68
N THR A 365 -3.67 4.31 -1.87
CA THR A 365 -4.59 3.36 -1.26
C THR A 365 -3.93 2.02 -0.97
N MET A 366 -4.21 1.49 0.26
CA MET A 366 -3.74 0.19 0.74
C MET A 366 -4.90 -0.69 1.23
N THR A 367 -6.08 -0.46 0.66
CA THR A 367 -7.31 -1.17 1.02
C THR A 367 -7.10 -2.68 0.89
N PHE A 368 -7.39 -3.44 1.95
CA PHE A 368 -7.33 -4.91 2.00
C PHE A 368 -5.95 -5.51 1.65
N LEU A 369 -4.86 -4.79 1.85
CA LEU A 369 -3.52 -5.19 1.37
C LEU A 369 -3.10 -6.58 1.86
N PHE A 370 -3.24 -6.89 3.16
CA PHE A 370 -2.94 -8.18 3.79
C PHE A 370 -4.18 -8.88 4.34
N TYR A 371 -5.34 -8.60 3.77
CA TYR A 371 -6.60 -9.18 4.25
C TYR A 371 -6.55 -10.70 4.27
N LYS A 372 -6.80 -11.31 5.45
CA LYS A 372 -6.75 -12.76 5.68
C LYS A 372 -5.42 -13.46 5.34
N CYS A 373 -4.29 -12.79 5.46
CA CYS A 373 -2.99 -13.46 5.51
C CYS A 373 -2.87 -14.19 6.86
N GLN A 374 -3.51 -15.37 6.94
CA GLN A 374 -3.77 -16.01 8.23
C GLN A 374 -2.53 -16.60 8.89
N LYS A 375 -1.50 -17.02 8.12
CA LYS A 375 -0.29 -17.63 8.67
C LYS A 375 0.81 -16.66 9.01
N ILE A 376 0.78 -15.45 8.48
CA ILE A 376 1.82 -14.46 8.70
C ILE A 376 1.92 -14.11 10.19
N LYS A 377 3.13 -14.10 10.73
CA LYS A 377 3.39 -13.84 12.15
C LYS A 377 4.00 -12.47 12.41
N ARG A 378 4.76 -11.94 11.46
CA ARG A 378 5.48 -10.68 11.57
C ARG A 378 5.35 -9.86 10.29
N ILE A 379 5.10 -8.57 10.44
CA ILE A 379 5.12 -7.60 9.34
C ILE A 379 5.87 -6.37 9.84
N ASP A 380 6.94 -5.99 9.15
CA ASP A 380 7.68 -4.75 9.42
C ASP A 380 7.47 -3.76 8.28
N LEU A 381 6.80 -2.65 8.58
CA LEU A 381 6.49 -1.56 7.65
C LEU A 381 7.09 -0.23 8.13
N ASN A 382 8.09 -0.28 8.99
CA ASN A 382 8.66 0.93 9.60
C ASN A 382 9.25 1.92 8.57
N ASN A 383 9.70 1.41 7.42
CA ASN A 383 10.24 2.23 6.33
C ASN A 383 9.17 2.77 5.35
N TRP A 384 7.90 2.40 5.55
CA TRP A 384 6.83 2.81 4.63
C TRP A 384 6.37 4.24 4.88
N ASP A 385 6.37 5.05 3.84
CA ASP A 385 5.74 6.36 3.83
C ASP A 385 4.28 6.24 3.36
N ILE A 386 3.34 6.41 4.28
CA ILE A 386 1.91 6.39 3.97
C ILE A 386 1.28 7.79 3.95
N SER A 387 2.11 8.84 3.88
CA SER A 387 1.62 10.23 3.95
C SER A 387 0.63 10.62 2.85
N LYS A 388 0.62 9.92 1.71
CA LYS A 388 -0.36 10.11 0.63
C LYS A 388 -1.54 9.15 0.68
N VAL A 389 -1.53 8.17 1.58
CA VAL A 389 -2.59 7.16 1.68
C VAL A 389 -3.85 7.79 2.28
N THR A 390 -4.99 7.58 1.62
CA THR A 390 -6.28 8.09 2.07
C THR A 390 -7.19 7.02 2.64
N ILE A 391 -6.97 5.74 2.31
CA ILE A 391 -7.81 4.61 2.74
C ILE A 391 -6.93 3.43 3.17
N THR A 392 -7.07 2.99 4.42
CA THR A 392 -6.41 1.81 4.99
C THR A 392 -7.42 0.73 5.42
N ARG A 393 -8.65 0.77 4.85
CA ARG A 393 -9.73 -0.19 5.16
C ARG A 393 -9.23 -1.61 5.16
N SER A 394 -9.48 -2.33 6.28
CA SER A 394 -9.22 -3.77 6.42
C SER A 394 -7.80 -4.22 6.03
N MET A 395 -6.80 -3.33 6.16
CA MET A 395 -5.43 -3.59 5.67
C MET A 395 -4.83 -4.88 6.25
N PHE A 396 -5.07 -5.17 7.53
CA PHE A 396 -4.59 -6.37 8.22
C PHE A 396 -5.74 -7.26 8.73
N ASN A 397 -6.97 -7.00 8.28
CA ASN A 397 -8.14 -7.72 8.78
C ASN A 397 -8.01 -9.23 8.52
N GLY A 398 -8.16 -10.03 9.57
CA GLY A 398 -8.09 -11.49 9.49
C GLY A 398 -6.66 -12.07 9.50
N CYS A 399 -5.63 -11.27 9.79
CA CYS A 399 -4.28 -11.76 10.07
C CYS A 399 -4.25 -12.42 11.47
N VAL A 400 -4.93 -13.54 11.60
CA VAL A 400 -5.25 -14.16 12.92
C VAL A 400 -4.05 -14.61 13.71
N ASN A 401 -2.91 -14.89 13.05
CA ASN A 401 -1.67 -15.31 13.68
C ASN A 401 -0.60 -14.21 13.74
N LEU A 402 -0.92 -12.99 13.33
CA LEU A 402 0.01 -11.86 13.42
C LEU A 402 0.31 -11.56 14.89
N GLU A 403 1.58 -11.71 15.27
CA GLU A 403 2.11 -11.53 16.63
C GLU A 403 2.86 -10.20 16.76
N GLU A 404 3.56 -9.78 15.71
CA GLU A 404 4.36 -8.56 15.66
C GLU A 404 4.01 -7.72 14.41
N LEU A 405 3.69 -6.46 14.62
CA LEU A 405 3.40 -5.48 13.57
C LEU A 405 4.13 -4.17 13.89
N ASN A 406 5.10 -3.80 13.07
CA ASN A 406 5.84 -2.55 13.20
C ASN A 406 5.31 -1.51 12.21
N ILE A 407 4.66 -0.48 12.72
CA ILE A 407 4.05 0.65 12.00
C ILE A 407 4.38 2.00 12.67
N ASP A 408 5.47 2.07 13.41
CA ASP A 408 5.80 3.22 14.26
C ASP A 408 5.99 4.53 13.47
N ASN A 409 6.30 4.45 12.18
CA ASN A 409 6.48 5.61 11.32
C ASN A 409 5.27 5.94 10.42
N PHE A 410 4.10 5.29 10.64
CA PHE A 410 2.92 5.59 9.83
C PHE A 410 2.41 7.02 10.03
N ASN A 411 2.54 7.85 9.00
CA ASN A 411 1.94 9.18 8.97
C ASN A 411 0.52 9.11 8.39
N THR A 412 -0.49 9.16 9.26
CA THR A 412 -1.89 8.95 8.90
C THR A 412 -2.67 10.25 8.62
N ILE A 413 -1.99 11.39 8.49
CA ILE A 413 -2.60 12.72 8.36
C ILE A 413 -3.65 12.84 7.24
N ASN A 414 -3.48 12.12 6.14
CA ASN A 414 -4.40 12.15 5.00
C ASN A 414 -5.41 10.99 4.99
N VAL A 415 -5.35 10.09 5.97
CA VAL A 415 -6.27 8.95 6.02
C VAL A 415 -7.66 9.40 6.45
N THR A 416 -8.66 9.02 5.67
CA THR A 416 -10.07 9.34 5.92
C THR A 416 -10.90 8.14 6.35
N ILE A 417 -10.45 6.92 6.00
CA ILE A 417 -11.15 5.66 6.27
C ILE A 417 -10.15 4.62 6.79
N MET A 418 -10.37 4.16 8.05
CA MET A 418 -9.55 3.15 8.73
C MET A 418 -10.38 1.94 9.20
N ASP A 419 -11.60 1.78 8.70
CA ASP A 419 -12.51 0.75 9.21
C ASP A 419 -11.90 -0.65 9.10
N ALA A 420 -12.08 -1.43 10.18
CA ALA A 420 -11.62 -2.80 10.31
C ALA A 420 -10.11 -3.01 10.03
N MET A 421 -9.25 -1.97 10.17
CA MET A 421 -7.83 -2.05 9.79
C MET A 421 -7.10 -3.20 10.47
N PHE A 422 -7.35 -3.44 11.76
CA PHE A 422 -6.72 -4.51 12.56
C PHE A 422 -7.73 -5.58 13.00
N LYS A 423 -8.92 -5.60 12.38
CA LYS A 423 -9.96 -6.56 12.77
C LYS A 423 -9.46 -7.99 12.71
N ASP A 424 -9.80 -8.79 13.76
CA ASP A 424 -9.40 -10.20 13.88
C ASP A 424 -7.88 -10.47 13.85
N CYS A 425 -7.03 -9.50 14.22
CA CYS A 425 -5.63 -9.74 14.55
C CYS A 425 -5.54 -10.39 15.95
N LYS A 426 -5.97 -11.66 16.05
CA LYS A 426 -6.29 -12.32 17.33
C LYS A 426 -5.09 -12.53 18.24
N LYS A 427 -3.86 -12.68 17.68
CA LYS A 427 -2.64 -12.91 18.43
C LYS A 427 -1.80 -11.66 18.69
N LEU A 428 -2.15 -10.53 18.06
CA LEU A 428 -1.43 -9.28 18.25
C LEU A 428 -1.58 -8.81 19.70
N SER A 429 -0.46 -8.84 20.45
CA SER A 429 -0.44 -8.51 21.88
C SER A 429 -0.08 -7.06 22.19
N GLN A 430 0.64 -6.41 21.28
CA GLN A 430 1.05 -5.02 21.35
C GLN A 430 0.80 -4.33 20.01
N LEU A 431 0.34 -3.07 20.05
CA LEU A 431 0.09 -2.27 18.87
C LEU A 431 0.27 -0.78 19.21
N ASN A 432 1.26 -0.14 18.60
CA ASN A 432 1.49 1.28 18.80
C ASN A 432 0.74 2.11 17.75
N VAL A 433 -0.34 2.75 18.17
CA VAL A 433 -1.17 3.65 17.34
C VAL A 433 -1.32 5.06 17.94
N LYS A 434 -0.55 5.35 19.01
CA LYS A 434 -0.59 6.64 19.72
C LYS A 434 -0.27 7.84 18.81
N HIS A 435 0.59 7.62 17.82
CA HIS A 435 1.07 8.65 16.89
C HIS A 435 0.12 8.88 15.70
N PHE A 436 -0.93 8.08 15.55
CA PHE A 436 -1.89 8.24 14.44
C PHE A 436 -2.60 9.60 14.52
N ASP A 437 -2.50 10.38 13.45
CA ASP A 437 -3.36 11.54 13.24
C ASP A 437 -4.70 11.06 12.66
N THR A 438 -5.74 11.21 13.44
CA THR A 438 -7.10 10.78 13.06
C THR A 438 -8.02 11.97 12.74
N SER A 439 -7.48 13.20 12.64
CA SER A 439 -8.25 14.42 12.45
C SER A 439 -9.12 14.43 11.18
N ASN A 440 -8.72 13.71 10.14
CA ASN A 440 -9.47 13.59 8.89
C ASN A 440 -10.31 12.31 8.80
N VAL A 441 -10.25 11.44 9.82
CA VAL A 441 -10.92 10.14 9.77
C VAL A 441 -12.42 10.27 10.04
N THR A 442 -13.23 9.69 9.17
CA THR A 442 -14.69 9.70 9.27
C THR A 442 -15.29 8.36 9.68
N ASN A 443 -14.54 7.27 9.51
CA ASN A 443 -14.98 5.91 9.80
C ASN A 443 -13.87 5.06 10.41
N ILE A 444 -14.11 4.58 11.65
CA ILE A 444 -13.22 3.72 12.44
C ILE A 444 -13.94 2.46 12.93
N ASN A 445 -15.09 2.11 12.34
CA ASN A 445 -15.85 0.96 12.80
C ASN A 445 -15.01 -0.32 12.72
N TYR A 446 -15.15 -1.18 13.74
CA TYR A 446 -14.45 -2.46 13.86
C TYR A 446 -12.92 -2.41 13.80
N ILE A 447 -12.29 -1.22 13.97
CA ILE A 447 -10.84 -1.06 13.74
C ILE A 447 -9.99 -2.03 14.58
N PHE A 448 -10.37 -2.30 15.84
CA PHE A 448 -9.70 -3.26 16.74
C PHE A 448 -10.57 -4.48 17.06
N SER A 449 -11.70 -4.65 16.35
CA SER A 449 -12.62 -5.76 16.62
C SER A 449 -11.89 -7.10 16.52
N GLY A 450 -12.03 -7.96 17.54
CA GLY A 450 -11.41 -9.28 17.58
C GLY A 450 -9.90 -9.30 17.87
N CYS A 451 -9.29 -8.19 18.29
CA CYS A 451 -7.92 -8.15 18.79
C CYS A 451 -7.86 -8.73 20.21
N ASN A 452 -8.06 -10.04 20.30
CA ASN A 452 -8.30 -10.74 21.56
C ASN A 452 -7.12 -10.73 22.53
N SER A 453 -5.89 -10.55 22.03
CA SER A 453 -4.64 -10.61 22.80
C SER A 453 -4.05 -9.25 23.16
N LEU A 454 -4.60 -8.14 22.65
CA LEU A 454 -4.14 -6.81 23.06
C LEU A 454 -4.36 -6.61 24.56
N THR A 455 -3.27 -6.29 25.28
CA THR A 455 -3.29 -6.02 26.71
C THR A 455 -3.38 -4.54 27.03
N GLU A 456 -2.89 -3.71 26.14
CA GLU A 456 -2.92 -2.25 26.24
C GLU A 456 -3.16 -1.63 24.85
N LEU A 457 -3.76 -0.44 24.83
CA LEU A 457 -4.02 0.31 23.61
C LEU A 457 -4.11 1.80 23.94
N ASP A 458 -3.18 2.61 23.46
CA ASP A 458 -3.17 4.06 23.68
C ASP A 458 -3.78 4.79 22.47
N VAL A 459 -5.03 5.22 22.65
CA VAL A 459 -5.80 6.06 21.72
C VAL A 459 -6.05 7.46 22.29
N SER A 460 -5.36 7.82 23.37
CA SER A 460 -5.57 9.07 24.12
C SER A 460 -5.26 10.35 23.33
N LYS A 461 -4.64 10.24 22.14
CA LYS A 461 -4.35 11.37 21.25
C LYS A 461 -5.22 11.42 19.99
N TRP A 462 -6.11 10.46 19.83
CA TRP A 462 -6.95 10.40 18.64
C TRP A 462 -7.98 11.55 18.63
N ASN A 463 -8.05 12.27 17.52
CA ASN A 463 -9.09 13.27 17.28
C ASN A 463 -10.26 12.58 16.55
N THR A 464 -11.39 12.45 17.23
CA THR A 464 -12.58 11.76 16.68
C THR A 464 -13.68 12.71 16.22
N SER A 465 -13.42 14.02 16.17
CA SER A 465 -14.43 15.05 15.87
C SER A 465 -15.09 14.94 14.47
N ASN A 466 -14.50 14.18 13.56
CA ASN A 466 -15.07 13.90 12.23
C ASN A 466 -15.67 12.50 12.10
N VAL A 467 -15.56 11.66 13.13
CA VAL A 467 -16.02 10.28 13.08
C VAL A 467 -17.54 10.19 13.17
N THR A 468 -18.15 9.45 12.26
CA THR A 468 -19.59 9.22 12.19
C THR A 468 -20.03 7.82 12.57
N ASN A 469 -19.08 6.85 12.56
CA ASN A 469 -19.35 5.44 12.89
C ASN A 469 -18.22 4.87 13.77
N MET A 470 -18.59 4.45 15.00
CA MET A 470 -17.72 3.79 15.98
C MET A 470 -18.18 2.35 16.29
N SER A 471 -19.07 1.77 15.46
CA SER A 471 -19.59 0.43 15.72
C SER A 471 -18.46 -0.59 15.83
N GLY A 472 -18.54 -1.46 16.84
CA GLY A 472 -17.58 -2.53 17.09
C GLY A 472 -16.12 -2.11 17.27
N MET A 473 -15.84 -0.83 17.55
CA MET A 473 -14.46 -0.31 17.59
C MET A 473 -13.52 -1.16 18.44
N PHE A 474 -13.97 -1.58 19.63
CA PHE A 474 -13.21 -2.41 20.58
C PHE A 474 -13.84 -3.79 20.79
N GLU A 475 -14.75 -4.23 19.92
CA GLU A 475 -15.45 -5.52 20.07
C GLU A 475 -14.44 -6.67 20.22
N GLY A 476 -14.58 -7.45 21.30
CA GLY A 476 -13.72 -8.62 21.54
C GLY A 476 -12.28 -8.29 21.97
N CYS A 477 -11.96 -7.06 22.35
CA CYS A 477 -10.69 -6.74 23.01
C CYS A 477 -10.69 -7.28 24.45
N LYS A 478 -10.50 -8.60 24.57
CA LYS A 478 -10.77 -9.35 25.81
C LYS A 478 -9.80 -9.05 26.95
N LEU A 479 -8.56 -8.67 26.66
CA LEU A 479 -7.49 -8.52 27.65
C LEU A 479 -7.18 -7.05 28.00
N ILE A 480 -7.77 -6.08 27.32
CA ILE A 480 -7.61 -4.67 27.66
C ILE A 480 -8.33 -4.42 28.99
N ALA A 481 -7.56 -4.06 30.03
CA ALA A 481 -8.10 -3.79 31.37
C ALA A 481 -8.51 -2.33 31.57
N GLU A 482 -7.79 -1.41 30.93
CA GLU A 482 -8.00 0.03 31.01
C GLU A 482 -7.98 0.64 29.58
N LEU A 483 -8.86 1.58 29.34
CA LEU A 483 -8.98 2.26 28.05
C LEU A 483 -9.22 3.77 28.28
N ASN A 484 -8.26 4.59 27.90
CA ASN A 484 -8.41 6.04 28.00
C ASN A 484 -9.00 6.61 26.70
N ILE A 485 -10.28 6.97 26.76
CA ILE A 485 -11.08 7.56 25.67
C ILE A 485 -11.74 8.89 26.11
N SER A 486 -11.20 9.51 27.16
CA SER A 486 -11.75 10.76 27.72
C SER A 486 -11.70 11.96 26.76
N ASN A 487 -10.86 11.89 25.71
CA ASN A 487 -10.75 12.91 24.67
C ASN A 487 -11.62 12.66 23.42
N PHE A 488 -12.40 11.56 23.39
CA PHE A 488 -13.24 11.28 22.24
C PHE A 488 -14.37 12.29 22.08
N ASP A 489 -14.41 12.97 20.94
CA ASP A 489 -15.57 13.75 20.51
C ASP A 489 -16.51 12.83 19.72
N THR A 490 -17.69 12.56 20.29
CA THR A 490 -18.68 11.67 19.68
C THR A 490 -19.89 12.43 19.09
N SER A 491 -19.80 13.76 19.02
CA SER A 491 -20.92 14.63 18.63
C SER A 491 -21.48 14.36 17.22
N LYS A 492 -20.69 13.75 16.31
CA LYS A 492 -21.14 13.37 14.96
C LYS A 492 -21.47 11.89 14.83
N VAL A 493 -21.25 11.09 15.87
CA VAL A 493 -21.43 9.63 15.79
C VAL A 493 -22.91 9.28 15.73
N ARG A 494 -23.26 8.37 14.82
CA ARG A 494 -24.62 7.85 14.62
C ARG A 494 -24.78 6.39 14.99
N ASP A 495 -23.67 5.64 15.04
CA ASP A 495 -23.69 4.20 15.31
C ASP A 495 -22.60 3.85 16.33
N MET A 496 -23.02 3.32 17.49
CA MET A 496 -22.17 2.80 18.56
C MET A 496 -22.46 1.32 18.85
N GLN A 497 -23.13 0.62 17.90
CA GLN A 497 -23.42 -0.80 18.05
C GLN A 497 -22.15 -1.57 18.39
N ARG A 498 -22.20 -2.46 19.40
CA ARG A 498 -21.10 -3.35 19.79
C ARG A 498 -19.77 -2.66 20.17
N MET A 499 -19.76 -1.33 20.41
CA MET A 499 -18.50 -0.57 20.58
C MET A 499 -17.54 -1.22 21.59
N PHE A 500 -18.04 -1.74 22.71
CA PHE A 500 -17.26 -2.42 23.75
C PHE A 500 -17.67 -3.89 23.96
N ALA A 501 -18.45 -4.46 23.04
CA ALA A 501 -18.93 -5.83 23.19
C ALA A 501 -17.79 -6.83 23.40
N GLY A 502 -17.86 -7.66 24.44
CA GLY A 502 -16.84 -8.66 24.74
C GLY A 502 -15.53 -8.14 25.33
N CYS A 503 -15.46 -6.88 25.76
CA CYS A 503 -14.35 -6.33 26.56
C CYS A 503 -14.43 -6.89 27.98
N SER A 504 -14.11 -8.19 28.13
CA SER A 504 -14.41 -8.95 29.34
C SER A 504 -13.53 -8.60 30.54
N THR A 505 -12.41 -7.92 30.37
CA THR A 505 -11.46 -7.55 31.44
C THR A 505 -11.68 -6.13 31.95
N ILE A 506 -12.27 -5.24 31.15
CA ILE A 506 -12.53 -3.85 31.53
C ILE A 506 -13.39 -3.79 32.79
N ARG A 507 -12.93 -3.04 33.80
CA ARG A 507 -13.64 -2.86 35.08
C ARG A 507 -14.46 -1.58 35.13
N GLY A 508 -13.96 -0.52 34.52
CA GLY A 508 -14.62 0.78 34.44
C GLY A 508 -14.40 1.45 33.08
N LEU A 509 -15.36 2.27 32.68
CA LEU A 509 -15.29 3.10 31.48
C LEU A 509 -15.73 4.53 31.84
N ASP A 510 -14.86 5.50 31.59
CA ASP A 510 -15.21 6.91 31.68
C ASP A 510 -15.78 7.39 30.34
N LEU A 511 -17.09 7.58 30.31
CA LEU A 511 -17.86 8.01 29.15
C LEU A 511 -18.51 9.41 29.35
N GLN A 512 -18.04 10.18 30.33
CA GLN A 512 -18.67 11.48 30.67
C GLN A 512 -18.63 12.49 29.52
N ASN A 513 -17.63 12.36 28.62
CA ASN A 513 -17.48 13.25 27.46
C ASN A 513 -18.26 12.78 26.20
N PHE A 514 -18.97 11.64 26.28
CA PHE A 514 -19.72 11.15 25.13
C PHE A 514 -21.00 12.01 24.91
N ASP A 515 -21.03 12.73 23.79
CA ASP A 515 -22.23 13.37 23.25
C ASP A 515 -22.94 12.36 22.32
N THR A 516 -24.07 11.83 22.79
CA THR A 516 -24.81 10.78 22.07
C THR A 516 -26.09 11.24 21.39
N LYS A 517 -26.33 12.57 21.36
CA LYS A 517 -27.59 13.17 20.83
C LYS A 517 -27.92 12.78 19.39
N ASN A 518 -26.91 12.37 18.58
CA ASN A 518 -27.08 11.96 17.20
C ASN A 518 -27.07 10.43 17.01
N VAL A 519 -26.89 9.65 18.08
CA VAL A 519 -26.78 8.18 18.01
C VAL A 519 -28.15 7.56 17.81
N LEU A 520 -28.23 6.67 16.82
CA LEU A 520 -29.45 5.94 16.44
C LEU A 520 -29.44 4.49 16.97
N ASN A 521 -28.26 3.90 17.10
CA ASN A 521 -28.08 2.49 17.43
C ASN A 521 -27.04 2.31 18.54
N MET A 522 -27.47 1.73 19.68
CA MET A 522 -26.63 1.36 20.82
C MET A 522 -26.72 -0.15 21.11
N SER A 523 -27.24 -0.94 20.17
CA SER A 523 -27.40 -2.39 20.38
C SER A 523 -26.07 -3.06 20.69
N CYS A 524 -26.09 -3.97 21.66
CA CYS A 524 -24.92 -4.75 22.11
C CYS A 524 -23.73 -3.90 22.60
N MET A 525 -23.89 -2.59 22.91
CA MET A 525 -22.76 -1.70 23.21
C MET A 525 -21.82 -2.24 24.28
N PHE A 526 -22.37 -2.84 25.35
CA PHE A 526 -21.63 -3.45 26.47
C PHE A 526 -21.87 -4.95 26.60
N LEU A 527 -22.34 -5.61 25.54
CA LEU A 527 -22.58 -7.06 25.54
C LEU A 527 -21.35 -7.83 26.03
N ASN A 528 -21.50 -8.77 27.00
CA ASN A 528 -20.40 -9.60 27.54
C ASN A 528 -19.25 -8.81 28.20
N CYS A 529 -19.47 -7.59 28.69
CA CYS A 529 -18.51 -6.88 29.55
C CYS A 529 -18.57 -7.48 30.98
N THR A 530 -18.06 -8.70 31.14
CA THR A 530 -18.31 -9.52 32.35
C THR A 530 -17.70 -8.97 33.63
N ASN A 531 -16.61 -8.18 33.56
CA ASN A 531 -15.96 -7.57 34.72
C ASN A 531 -16.34 -6.10 34.93
N LEU A 532 -17.18 -5.53 34.05
CA LEU A 532 -17.59 -4.12 34.15
C LEU A 532 -18.40 -3.90 35.44
N LYS A 533 -17.89 -3.03 36.31
CA LYS A 533 -18.51 -2.64 37.60
C LYS A 533 -18.87 -1.17 37.62
N ASP A 534 -17.92 -0.34 37.17
CA ASP A 534 -18.01 1.11 37.23
C ASP A 534 -18.37 1.64 35.85
N LEU A 535 -19.66 1.90 35.62
CA LEU A 535 -20.18 2.42 34.37
C LEU A 535 -21.01 3.67 34.62
N ASN A 536 -20.53 4.81 34.15
CA ASN A 536 -21.24 6.06 34.19
C ASN A 536 -21.71 6.44 32.78
N VAL A 537 -23.02 6.42 32.56
CA VAL A 537 -23.70 6.81 31.32
C VAL A 537 -24.60 8.04 31.48
N ASN A 538 -24.35 8.86 32.50
CA ASN A 538 -25.20 10.02 32.82
C ASN A 538 -25.12 11.15 31.78
N SER A 539 -24.11 11.12 30.86
CA SER A 539 -24.01 12.06 29.74
C SER A 539 -24.83 11.62 28.52
N PHE A 540 -25.35 10.37 28.50
CA PHE A 540 -26.01 9.85 27.33
C PHE A 540 -27.37 10.49 27.07
N ASP A 541 -27.50 11.16 25.92
CA ASP A 541 -28.81 11.55 25.36
C ASP A 541 -29.25 10.44 24.38
N THR A 542 -30.29 9.69 24.78
CA THR A 542 -30.81 8.58 23.99
C THR A 542 -32.09 8.96 23.21
N SER A 543 -32.40 10.25 23.10
CA SER A 543 -33.65 10.74 22.48
C SER A 543 -33.82 10.37 20.99
N GLN A 544 -32.75 10.01 20.31
CA GLN A 544 -32.77 9.54 18.92
C GLN A 544 -32.56 8.01 18.78
N VAL A 545 -32.23 7.31 19.86
CA VAL A 545 -31.94 5.87 19.82
C VAL A 545 -33.20 5.06 19.55
N THR A 546 -33.11 4.16 18.59
CA THR A 546 -34.19 3.25 18.20
C THR A 546 -33.92 1.80 18.60
N ASP A 547 -32.65 1.42 18.80
CA ASP A 547 -32.24 0.06 19.11
C ASP A 547 -31.29 0.00 20.32
N MET A 548 -31.73 -0.69 21.38
CA MET A 548 -30.98 -1.01 22.60
C MET A 548 -30.88 -2.54 22.83
N TYR A 549 -31.06 -3.34 21.78
CA TYR A 549 -31.01 -4.81 21.84
C TYR A 549 -29.72 -5.30 22.50
N MET A 550 -29.82 -6.13 23.54
CA MET A 550 -28.68 -6.70 24.25
C MET A 550 -27.68 -5.70 24.84
N MET A 551 -28.05 -4.39 25.02
CA MET A 551 -27.08 -3.33 25.35
C MET A 551 -26.18 -3.66 26.54
N PHE A 552 -26.72 -4.25 27.62
CA PHE A 552 -26.00 -4.66 28.84
C PHE A 552 -26.00 -6.17 29.07
N ARG A 553 -26.36 -6.97 28.05
CA ARG A 553 -26.48 -8.42 28.23
C ARG A 553 -25.16 -9.04 28.71
N ILE A 554 -25.26 -9.87 29.78
CA ILE A 554 -24.13 -10.60 30.39
C ILE A 554 -23.07 -9.64 30.99
N CYS A 555 -23.46 -8.45 31.47
CA CYS A 555 -22.63 -7.64 32.36
C CYS A 555 -22.71 -8.17 33.79
N THR A 556 -22.07 -9.33 34.01
CA THR A 556 -22.27 -10.13 35.24
C THR A 556 -21.70 -9.51 36.51
N SER A 557 -20.90 -8.45 36.43
CA SER A 557 -20.31 -7.75 37.58
C SER A 557 -21.01 -6.44 37.94
N LEU A 558 -21.90 -5.92 37.09
CA LEU A 558 -22.72 -4.75 37.43
C LEU A 558 -23.63 -5.08 38.62
N THR A 559 -23.61 -4.23 39.65
CA THR A 559 -24.48 -4.32 40.81
C THR A 559 -25.59 -3.30 40.78
N GLU A 560 -25.29 -2.13 40.26
CA GLU A 560 -26.22 -1.00 40.09
C GLU A 560 -26.03 -0.35 38.72
N LEU A 561 -27.10 0.20 38.17
CA LEU A 561 -27.05 0.89 36.88
C LEU A 561 -27.95 2.13 36.93
N ASP A 562 -27.36 3.30 36.73
CA ASP A 562 -28.09 4.55 36.63
C ASP A 562 -28.30 4.95 35.16
N ILE A 563 -29.52 4.81 34.69
CA ILE A 563 -29.97 5.17 33.34
C ILE A 563 -31.14 6.19 33.45
N SER A 564 -31.13 7.00 34.51
CA SER A 564 -32.20 7.96 34.80
C SER A 564 -32.33 9.05 33.74
N ASN A 565 -31.31 9.30 32.98
CA ASN A 565 -31.28 10.23 31.83
C ASN A 565 -31.73 9.63 30.50
N PHE A 566 -31.94 8.32 30.43
CA PHE A 566 -32.36 7.67 29.17
C PHE A 566 -33.77 8.11 28.77
N ASN A 567 -33.90 8.56 27.54
CA ASN A 567 -35.18 8.82 26.89
C ASN A 567 -35.47 7.65 25.93
N THR A 568 -36.50 6.85 26.24
CA THR A 568 -36.83 5.63 25.49
C THR A 568 -38.02 5.80 24.54
N ASN A 569 -38.49 7.04 24.31
CA ASN A 569 -39.68 7.31 23.51
C ASN A 569 -39.62 6.82 22.05
N LYS A 570 -38.43 6.63 21.50
CA LYS A 570 -38.22 6.13 20.11
C LYS A 570 -37.70 4.71 20.05
N VAL A 571 -37.44 4.09 21.20
CA VAL A 571 -36.83 2.74 21.23
C VAL A 571 -37.89 1.70 20.86
N THR A 572 -37.59 0.94 19.82
CA THR A 572 -38.46 -0.14 19.30
C THR A 572 -37.98 -1.52 19.76
N ASN A 573 -36.69 -1.64 20.13
CA ASN A 573 -36.05 -2.92 20.42
C ASN A 573 -35.25 -2.84 21.74
N MET A 574 -35.70 -3.57 22.76
CA MET A 574 -35.04 -3.74 24.07
C MET A 574 -34.81 -5.23 24.40
N GLY A 575 -34.95 -6.13 23.43
CA GLY A 575 -34.78 -7.57 23.64
C GLY A 575 -33.45 -7.90 24.31
N HIS A 576 -33.48 -8.74 25.33
CA HIS A 576 -32.32 -9.19 26.11
C HIS A 576 -31.49 -8.07 26.76
N MET A 577 -32.00 -6.83 26.90
CA MET A 577 -31.21 -5.65 27.28
C MET A 577 -30.38 -5.86 28.55
N PHE A 578 -30.94 -6.48 29.59
CA PHE A 578 -30.28 -6.77 30.87
C PHE A 578 -30.05 -8.28 31.10
N SER A 579 -30.40 -9.13 30.13
CA SER A 579 -30.34 -10.58 30.27
C SER A 579 -28.95 -11.05 30.74
N GLY A 580 -28.93 -11.89 31.79
CA GLY A 580 -27.69 -12.43 32.34
C GLY A 580 -26.88 -11.50 33.22
N CYS A 581 -27.39 -10.30 33.59
CA CYS A 581 -26.75 -9.42 34.58
C CYS A 581 -26.99 -9.94 36.01
N ARG A 582 -26.35 -11.08 36.33
CA ARG A 582 -26.65 -11.86 37.52
C ARG A 582 -26.43 -11.17 38.87
N LYS A 583 -25.58 -10.16 38.94
CA LYS A 583 -25.32 -9.37 40.16
C LYS A 583 -26.11 -8.08 40.24
N LEU A 584 -26.85 -7.71 39.18
CA LEU A 584 -27.57 -6.47 39.11
C LEU A 584 -28.73 -6.46 40.12
N GLN A 585 -28.68 -5.51 41.07
CA GLN A 585 -29.64 -5.38 42.15
C GLN A 585 -30.55 -4.16 41.92
N LYS A 586 -30.03 -3.06 41.38
CA LYS A 586 -30.78 -1.83 41.21
C LYS A 586 -30.58 -1.23 39.83
N ILE A 587 -31.67 -0.81 39.20
CA ILE A 587 -31.69 0.01 37.98
C ILE A 587 -32.44 1.30 38.30
N TYR A 588 -31.73 2.42 38.27
CA TYR A 588 -32.34 3.76 38.55
C TYR A 588 -32.80 4.38 37.25
N VAL A 589 -34.07 4.77 37.21
CA VAL A 589 -34.69 5.47 36.07
C VAL A 589 -35.47 6.70 36.55
N ASN A 590 -35.75 7.65 35.63
CA ASN A 590 -36.62 8.76 35.87
C ASN A 590 -37.92 8.62 35.07
N ASN A 591 -37.82 8.70 33.75
CA ASN A 591 -38.94 8.53 32.83
C ASN A 591 -38.60 7.38 31.87
N TRP A 592 -39.32 6.28 32.01
CA TRP A 592 -39.13 5.09 31.13
C TRP A 592 -40.41 4.83 30.37
N ASN A 593 -40.34 4.88 29.04
CA ASN A 593 -41.45 4.65 28.14
C ASN A 593 -41.22 3.39 27.33
N ILE A 594 -42.24 2.58 27.15
CA ILE A 594 -42.24 1.31 26.36
C ILE A 594 -43.31 1.31 25.26
N ASP A 595 -43.97 2.45 25.00
CA ASP A 595 -45.10 2.51 24.05
C ASP A 595 -44.71 2.09 22.62
N GLU A 596 -43.51 2.45 22.18
CA GLU A 596 -42.98 2.09 20.83
C GLU A 596 -42.23 0.76 20.82
N VAL A 597 -42.07 0.07 21.95
CA VAL A 597 -41.29 -1.15 22.04
C VAL A 597 -42.03 -2.33 21.40
N THR A 598 -41.50 -2.86 20.32
CA THR A 598 -42.02 -4.01 19.58
C THR A 598 -41.32 -5.33 19.93
N ASN A 599 -40.07 -5.25 20.44
CA ASN A 599 -39.31 -6.40 20.92
C ASN A 599 -38.72 -6.13 22.31
N SER A 600 -39.16 -6.89 23.29
CA SER A 600 -38.63 -6.89 24.66
C SER A 600 -38.38 -8.31 25.19
N ASN A 601 -38.31 -9.30 24.29
CA ASN A 601 -38.12 -10.71 24.66
C ASN A 601 -36.90 -10.88 25.56
N ASP A 602 -37.07 -11.65 26.67
CA ASP A 602 -35.98 -12.01 27.60
C ASP A 602 -35.18 -10.83 28.17
N MET A 603 -35.78 -9.63 28.25
CA MET A 603 -35.12 -8.40 28.70
C MET A 603 -34.45 -8.57 30.07
N PHE A 604 -35.07 -9.32 31.00
CA PHE A 604 -34.59 -9.58 32.36
C PHE A 604 -34.25 -11.05 32.63
N THR A 605 -34.18 -11.90 31.63
CA THR A 605 -33.85 -13.34 31.84
C THR A 605 -32.53 -13.49 32.60
N SER A 606 -32.52 -14.27 33.69
CA SER A 606 -31.34 -14.50 34.56
C SER A 606 -30.79 -13.24 35.25
N VAL A 607 -31.68 -12.37 35.74
CA VAL A 607 -31.33 -11.20 36.56
C VAL A 607 -31.87 -11.40 38.00
N GLU A 608 -31.57 -12.54 38.56
CA GLU A 608 -32.19 -13.08 39.78
C GLU A 608 -32.06 -12.16 41.03
N ASN A 609 -31.08 -11.27 41.04
CA ASN A 609 -30.82 -10.37 42.19
C ASN A 609 -31.51 -9.02 42.08
N ILE A 610 -32.26 -8.75 41.00
CA ILE A 610 -32.90 -7.44 40.83
C ILE A 610 -34.05 -7.25 41.88
N VAL A 611 -34.09 -6.07 42.47
CA VAL A 611 -35.11 -5.67 43.39
C VAL A 611 -35.60 -4.24 43.03
N GLY A 612 -36.88 -4.11 42.73
CA GLY A 612 -37.49 -2.82 42.45
C GLY A 612 -37.46 -1.85 43.66
N GLY A 613 -37.83 -0.57 43.42
CA GLY A 613 -37.75 0.48 44.44
C GLY A 613 -38.63 0.21 45.67
N ASN A 614 -39.76 -0.46 45.48
CA ASN A 614 -40.71 -0.82 46.56
C ASN A 614 -40.57 -2.29 47.01
N GLY A 615 -39.52 -2.99 46.59
CA GLY A 615 -39.21 -4.33 47.06
C GLY A 615 -39.68 -5.47 46.13
N THR A 616 -40.17 -5.19 44.95
CA THR A 616 -40.53 -6.22 43.94
C THR A 616 -39.30 -7.02 43.56
N MET A 617 -39.32 -8.32 43.87
CA MET A 617 -38.24 -9.25 43.52
C MET A 617 -38.41 -9.83 42.12
N TYR A 618 -37.32 -10.36 41.57
CA TYR A 618 -37.31 -11.06 40.28
C TYR A 618 -38.34 -12.21 40.24
N ASP A 619 -39.10 -12.27 39.14
CA ASP A 619 -40.02 -13.38 38.84
C ASP A 619 -39.76 -13.83 37.40
N SER A 620 -39.44 -15.11 37.21
CA SER A 620 -39.15 -15.71 35.89
C SER A 620 -40.32 -15.67 34.89
N ASN A 621 -41.52 -15.38 35.35
CA ASN A 621 -42.71 -15.21 34.51
C ASN A 621 -42.76 -13.81 33.84
N TYR A 622 -42.00 -12.85 34.32
CA TYR A 622 -42.01 -11.45 33.88
C TYR A 622 -40.60 -11.02 33.42
N THR A 623 -40.12 -11.65 32.36
CA THR A 623 -38.78 -11.40 31.81
C THR A 623 -38.74 -10.41 30.65
N ASP A 624 -39.89 -9.96 30.19
CA ASP A 624 -40.07 -8.95 29.14
C ASP A 624 -40.23 -7.52 29.70
N ALA A 625 -40.68 -6.56 28.87
CA ALA A 625 -40.90 -5.18 29.29
C ALA A 625 -42.09 -4.99 30.25
N THR A 626 -42.89 -6.01 30.55
CA THR A 626 -44.04 -5.91 31.47
C THR A 626 -43.65 -5.36 32.82
N TYR A 627 -42.45 -5.71 33.35
CA TYR A 627 -41.90 -5.20 34.60
C TYR A 627 -40.82 -4.11 34.39
N ALA A 628 -40.61 -3.61 33.17
CA ALA A 628 -39.69 -2.51 32.88
C ALA A 628 -40.34 -1.15 33.25
N ARG A 629 -40.67 -0.98 34.52
CA ARG A 629 -41.31 0.24 35.08
C ARG A 629 -40.87 0.49 36.51
N ILE A 630 -41.04 1.71 36.96
CA ILE A 630 -40.78 2.07 38.38
C ILE A 630 -41.70 1.26 39.28
N ASP A 631 -41.09 0.62 40.27
CA ASP A 631 -41.77 -0.17 41.27
C ASP A 631 -42.48 0.73 42.29
N THR A 632 -43.79 0.56 42.43
CA THR A 632 -44.62 1.28 43.38
C THR A 632 -45.52 0.26 44.15
N ALA A 633 -46.20 0.74 45.21
CA ALA A 633 -47.13 -0.13 45.95
C ALA A 633 -48.30 -0.65 45.09
N GLU A 634 -48.66 0.10 44.04
CA GLU A 634 -49.80 -0.22 43.15
C GLU A 634 -49.36 -0.96 41.88
N THR A 635 -48.13 -0.73 41.42
CA THR A 635 -47.62 -1.27 40.16
C THR A 635 -46.24 -1.90 40.37
N PRO A 636 -46.17 -3.22 40.57
CA PRO A 636 -44.89 -3.91 40.66
C PRO A 636 -44.01 -3.72 39.45
N GLY A 637 -42.72 -3.49 39.65
CA GLY A 637 -41.74 -3.30 38.57
C GLY A 637 -40.31 -3.52 39.06
N TYR A 638 -39.35 -3.65 38.16
CA TYR A 638 -37.95 -3.89 38.51
C TYR A 638 -37.12 -2.61 38.67
N PHE A 639 -37.67 -1.43 38.35
CA PHE A 639 -36.90 -0.19 38.40
C PHE A 639 -37.12 0.57 39.72
N THR A 640 -36.07 1.27 40.12
CA THR A 640 -36.09 2.21 41.26
C THR A 640 -36.15 3.64 40.72
N ASN A 641 -37.00 4.49 41.33
CA ASN A 641 -37.01 5.92 40.96
C ASN A 641 -35.68 6.55 41.34
N ILE A 642 -35.11 7.38 40.47
CA ILE A 642 -33.83 8.08 40.74
C ILE A 642 -33.87 8.91 42.03
N LYS A 643 -35.03 9.41 42.41
CA LYS A 643 -35.23 10.17 43.65
C LYS A 643 -34.95 9.36 44.90
N ASP A 644 -35.06 8.04 44.82
CA ASP A 644 -34.84 7.09 45.91
C ASP A 644 -33.39 6.54 45.94
N LYS A 645 -32.51 7.03 45.03
CA LYS A 645 -31.08 6.69 44.99
C LYS A 645 -30.41 7.31 46.23
N PRO A 646 -29.70 6.53 47.06
CA PRO A 646 -28.93 7.05 48.17
C PRO A 646 -27.95 8.14 47.71
N THR A 647 -27.93 9.27 48.35
CA THR A 647 -26.86 10.26 48.17
C THR A 647 -25.59 9.72 48.77
N GLU A 648 -24.53 9.57 47.96
CA GLU A 648 -23.21 9.22 48.50
C GLU A 648 -22.81 10.33 49.51
N GLU A 649 -22.68 9.96 50.80
CA GLU A 649 -22.01 10.81 51.75
C GLU A 649 -20.56 10.97 51.30
N ILE A 650 -20.18 12.19 50.94
CA ILE A 650 -18.78 12.53 50.67
C ILE A 650 -18.01 12.23 51.94
N LYS A 651 -17.37 11.07 52.05
CA LYS A 651 -16.37 10.80 53.06
C LYS A 651 -15.20 11.76 52.79
N GLN A 652 -15.14 12.83 53.58
CA GLN A 652 -14.04 13.78 53.68
C GLN A 652 -12.71 13.08 54.01
#